data_e67b28f862e407c54212dcc626d38794
#
_entry.id   e67b28f862e407c54212dcc626d38794
#
_cell.length_a   1.000
_cell.length_b   1.000
_cell.length_c   1.000
_cell.angle_alpha   90.00
_cell.angle_beta   90.00
_cell.angle_gamma   90.00
#
_symmetry.space_group_name_H-M   'P 1'
#
loop_
_entity.id
_entity.type
_entity.pdbx_description
1 polymer ?
#
loop_
_entity_poly.entity_id
_entity_poly.type
_entity_poly.pdbx_seq_one_letter_code
_entity_poly.pdbx_strand_id
1 'polypeptide(L)'
;MHFTSCRFAGFLSLFAGLLMPSPVLAQQKNDLPHPKTLEELQKAMKDVLDRERVPGAGVALIANGDVLWCGGIGKADVAANRDVTCDTEFRVGSISKTFVALALLKLQEDGKINLYARLQDVAPEVPVKNKWESTHPVRIVNLLEHTAGFDDMETSEAYNLRDRYDFPLLEVFKRFRKPQVTRWPPGTRMSYSNPGNAVAGYLIEKVTGEPFDKFLRETLLRPMGMEAADFRFTDANKQLLATAYNGNPPKAVGYPFIYLRPAGDLKASPGELAKLVQFFLRRGKAGETQLVRPESILRMEAPETTLAAKNGLRLGYGLANYSSVEGGVVAHGHNGGIDGFLSTYRYMPEQNWGYVILLNSSNSGRALMDTNRLAIDFLAKDFPKPQQAVINPAVNELKKFTGFYAPRAPRDQIFAFLDDLRGGTRVRVINGRLTRSSLFGKPEPLLCVGKNLFRSEKEPEGTTIFFTSESGGMALVGNGLQGIPYSERSYLVIPLLRIALLALCLFFMLSSLPFALVWIFLKLVGAMKDVRHLWVRVAPLLATLALLIVPVCFSKLNGPQIGTFNLWTLGIFLGTFSFPILSVLGLALVLRVPRDEIHRGVRIHSLLASSACCVITGFLWSWHLVALRLWAAI
;
A
#
# COMPACT_ATOMS: atom_id res chain seq x y z
N MET A 1 -1.49 -3.27 -5.62
CA MET A 1 -0.18 -3.40 -6.32
C MET A 1 0.36 -2.10 -6.89
N HIS A 2 -0.46 -1.10 -7.21
CA HIS A 2 0.04 0.22 -7.58
C HIS A 2 0.78 0.97 -6.47
N PHE A 3 0.57 0.64 -5.22
CA PHE A 3 1.44 1.11 -4.13
C PHE A 3 2.88 0.63 -4.26
N THR A 4 3.12 -0.52 -4.89
CA THR A 4 4.48 -1.00 -5.18
C THR A 4 5.13 -0.19 -6.30
N SER A 5 4.45 0.16 -7.38
CA SER A 5 5.03 0.99 -8.45
C SER A 5 5.27 2.44 -8.02
N CYS A 6 4.42 3.03 -7.16
CA CYS A 6 4.70 4.32 -6.53
C CYS A 6 5.85 4.25 -5.50
N ARG A 7 6.01 3.13 -4.79
CA ARG A 7 7.16 2.91 -3.88
C ARG A 7 8.41 2.53 -4.66
N PHE A 8 8.28 1.88 -5.83
CA PHE A 8 9.39 1.65 -6.77
C PHE A 8 9.85 2.91 -7.51
N ALA A 9 8.94 3.80 -7.89
CA ALA A 9 9.30 5.17 -8.29
C ALA A 9 10.02 5.90 -7.14
N GLY A 10 9.72 5.55 -5.89
CA GLY A 10 10.44 5.95 -4.70
C GLY A 10 11.89 5.45 -4.63
N PHE A 11 12.20 4.25 -5.14
CA PHE A 11 13.58 3.73 -5.18
C PHE A 11 14.43 4.48 -6.25
N LEU A 12 13.84 4.79 -7.41
CA LEU A 12 14.45 5.68 -8.42
C LEU A 12 14.58 7.11 -7.91
N SER A 13 13.57 7.62 -7.20
CA SER A 13 13.63 8.92 -6.54
C SER A 13 14.49 8.91 -5.27
N LEU A 14 14.91 7.75 -4.71
CA LEU A 14 15.92 7.70 -3.65
C LEU A 14 17.30 8.08 -4.19
N PHE A 15 17.68 7.56 -5.36
CA PHE A 15 18.93 7.96 -6.01
C PHE A 15 18.88 9.38 -6.57
N ALA A 16 17.75 9.80 -7.15
CA ALA A 16 17.56 11.17 -7.63
C ALA A 16 17.18 12.15 -6.50
N GLY A 17 16.49 11.71 -5.47
CA GLY A 17 15.97 12.55 -4.40
C GLY A 17 16.87 12.69 -3.17
N LEU A 18 18.02 12.00 -3.12
CA LEU A 18 19.12 12.36 -2.22
C LEU A 18 19.99 13.48 -2.80
N LEU A 19 19.90 13.69 -4.12
CA LEU A 19 20.64 14.74 -4.83
C LEU A 19 19.76 15.93 -5.24
N MET A 20 18.44 15.78 -5.24
CA MET A 20 17.52 16.90 -5.38
C MET A 20 16.59 16.91 -4.16
N PRO A 21 16.19 18.10 -3.64
CA PRO A 21 15.04 18.15 -2.78
C PRO A 21 13.95 17.42 -3.58
N SER A 22 13.44 16.29 -3.05
CA SER A 22 12.28 15.65 -3.63
C SER A 22 11.38 16.78 -4.08
N PRO A 23 10.84 16.81 -5.30
CA PRO A 23 9.56 17.40 -5.40
C PRO A 23 8.77 16.59 -4.37
N VAL A 24 8.66 17.07 -3.10
CA VAL A 24 7.40 16.97 -2.43
C VAL A 24 6.51 17.11 -3.64
N LEU A 25 5.73 16.05 -3.94
CA LEU A 25 4.58 16.26 -4.81
C LEU A 25 4.00 17.52 -4.21
N ALA A 26 4.55 18.66 -4.67
CA ALA A 26 3.94 19.92 -4.44
C ALA A 26 2.57 19.55 -4.93
N GLN A 27 1.65 19.36 -3.97
CA GLN A 27 0.26 19.45 -4.29
C GLN A 27 0.21 20.77 -5.07
N GLN A 28 0.45 20.67 -6.38
CA GLN A 28 -0.19 21.61 -7.24
C GLN A 28 -1.63 21.45 -6.82
N LYS A 29 -2.10 22.43 -6.03
CA LYS A 29 -3.50 22.71 -5.92
C LYS A 29 -3.95 22.93 -7.35
N ASN A 30 -4.19 21.84 -8.09
CA ASN A 30 -5.13 21.91 -9.16
C ASN A 30 -6.43 22.20 -8.42
N ASP A 31 -6.88 23.42 -8.46
CA ASP A 31 -8.19 23.79 -8.02
C ASP A 31 -9.15 23.00 -8.92
N LEU A 32 -9.58 21.84 -8.43
CA LEU A 32 -10.63 21.08 -9.10
C LEU A 32 -11.87 21.95 -9.07
N PRO A 33 -12.67 21.97 -10.14
CA PRO A 33 -13.95 22.68 -10.13
C PRO A 33 -14.87 22.11 -9.05
N HIS A 34 -15.78 22.93 -8.55
CA HIS A 34 -16.84 22.52 -7.62
C HIS A 34 -18.14 22.33 -8.41
N PRO A 35 -18.41 21.14 -8.95
CA PRO A 35 -19.56 20.90 -9.82
C PRO A 35 -20.87 21.08 -9.04
N LYS A 36 -21.83 21.79 -9.66
CA LYS A 36 -23.16 22.03 -9.09
C LYS A 36 -24.23 21.14 -9.72
N THR A 37 -24.04 20.76 -10.98
CA THR A 37 -24.93 19.85 -11.71
C THR A 37 -24.23 18.54 -12.05
N LEU A 38 -25.02 17.52 -12.43
CA LEU A 38 -24.48 16.23 -12.83
C LEU A 38 -23.64 16.34 -14.12
N GLU A 39 -24.06 17.18 -15.06
CA GLU A 39 -23.32 17.43 -16.31
C GLU A 39 -21.96 18.08 -16.03
N GLU A 40 -21.90 19.04 -15.11
CA GLU A 40 -20.65 19.66 -14.67
C GLU A 40 -19.71 18.63 -14.02
N LEU A 41 -20.28 17.72 -13.19
CA LEU A 41 -19.51 16.64 -12.56
C LEU A 41 -18.95 15.68 -13.60
N GLN A 42 -19.78 15.22 -14.54
CA GLN A 42 -19.36 14.30 -15.61
C GLN A 42 -18.26 14.93 -16.48
N LYS A 43 -18.41 16.22 -16.84
CA LYS A 43 -17.39 16.96 -17.58
C LYS A 43 -16.10 17.07 -16.78
N ALA A 44 -16.17 17.46 -15.51
CA ALA A 44 -14.99 17.59 -14.65
C ALA A 44 -14.26 16.24 -14.46
N MET A 45 -15.00 15.14 -14.29
CA MET A 45 -14.42 13.80 -14.24
C MET A 45 -13.74 13.43 -15.57
N LYS A 46 -14.40 13.73 -16.71
CA LYS A 46 -13.80 13.48 -18.03
C LYS A 46 -12.49 14.25 -18.21
N ASP A 47 -12.46 15.52 -17.82
CA ASP A 47 -11.23 16.36 -17.88
C ASP A 47 -10.09 15.77 -17.03
N VAL A 48 -10.41 15.17 -15.87
CA VAL A 48 -9.46 14.43 -15.05
C VAL A 48 -8.95 13.19 -15.76
N LEU A 49 -9.86 12.37 -16.34
CA LEU A 49 -9.47 11.15 -17.06
C LEU A 49 -8.57 11.45 -18.26
N ASP A 50 -8.92 12.47 -19.05
CA ASP A 50 -8.14 12.91 -20.22
C ASP A 50 -6.74 13.38 -19.80
N ARG A 51 -6.65 14.23 -18.77
CA ARG A 51 -5.38 14.71 -18.21
C ARG A 51 -4.48 13.57 -17.73
N GLU A 52 -5.06 12.62 -17.02
CA GLU A 52 -4.35 11.48 -16.43
C GLU A 52 -4.23 10.29 -17.42
N ARG A 53 -4.75 10.44 -18.63
CA ARG A 53 -4.75 9.42 -19.70
C ARG A 53 -5.37 8.09 -19.25
N VAL A 54 -6.49 8.16 -18.58
CA VAL A 54 -7.31 7.00 -18.19
C VAL A 54 -8.38 6.81 -19.26
N PRO A 55 -8.43 5.64 -19.97
CA PRO A 55 -9.35 5.45 -21.07
C PRO A 55 -10.83 5.52 -20.67
N GLY A 56 -11.19 4.99 -19.49
CA GLY A 56 -12.57 5.00 -19.05
C GLY A 56 -12.77 4.82 -17.56
N ALA A 57 -13.91 5.28 -17.10
CA ALA A 57 -14.40 5.12 -15.73
C ALA A 57 -15.86 4.72 -15.69
N GLY A 58 -16.19 3.76 -14.82
CA GLY A 58 -17.55 3.45 -14.40
C GLY A 58 -17.86 4.14 -13.07
N VAL A 59 -18.99 4.82 -12.98
CA VAL A 59 -19.37 5.62 -11.82
C VAL A 59 -20.80 5.34 -11.41
N ALA A 60 -21.04 5.22 -10.10
CA ALA A 60 -22.38 5.27 -9.53
C ALA A 60 -22.41 6.26 -8.37
N LEU A 61 -23.44 7.07 -8.29
CA LEU A 61 -23.71 8.03 -7.22
C LEU A 61 -25.00 7.63 -6.53
N ILE A 62 -25.01 7.59 -5.22
CA ILE A 62 -26.13 7.23 -4.39
C ILE A 62 -26.45 8.44 -3.48
N ALA A 63 -27.70 8.86 -3.49
CA ALA A 63 -28.21 9.95 -2.65
C ALA A 63 -29.53 9.54 -2.01
N ASN A 64 -29.72 9.82 -0.72
CA ASN A 64 -30.89 9.42 0.04
C ASN A 64 -31.21 7.90 -0.03
N GLY A 65 -30.15 7.08 -0.18
CA GLY A 65 -30.25 5.64 -0.26
C GLY A 65 -30.61 5.08 -1.65
N ASP A 66 -30.86 5.95 -2.65
CA ASP A 66 -31.22 5.56 -4.00
C ASP A 66 -30.14 5.98 -5.02
N VAL A 67 -30.09 5.26 -6.15
CA VAL A 67 -29.14 5.56 -7.22
C VAL A 67 -29.54 6.87 -7.90
N LEU A 68 -28.75 7.93 -7.66
CA LEU A 68 -28.92 9.21 -8.33
C LEU A 68 -28.46 9.14 -9.79
N TRP A 69 -27.36 8.47 -10.04
CA TRP A 69 -26.79 8.26 -11.38
C TRP A 69 -25.90 7.03 -11.40
N CYS A 70 -25.99 6.26 -12.48
CA CYS A 70 -25.06 5.20 -12.79
C CYS A 70 -24.74 5.22 -14.28
N GLY A 71 -23.46 5.21 -14.62
CA GLY A 71 -23.03 5.26 -16.01
C GLY A 71 -21.52 5.22 -16.18
N GLY A 72 -21.10 5.47 -17.40
CA GLY A 72 -19.70 5.47 -17.79
C GLY A 72 -19.20 6.81 -18.32
N ILE A 73 -17.91 7.02 -18.24
CA ILE A 73 -17.18 8.12 -18.85
C ILE A 73 -16.01 7.52 -19.63
N GLY A 74 -15.95 7.78 -20.96
CA GLY A 74 -14.89 7.26 -21.82
C GLY A 74 -15.09 5.81 -22.26
N LYS A 75 -14.00 5.10 -22.57
CA LYS A 75 -14.01 3.81 -23.26
C LYS A 75 -13.73 2.63 -22.33
N ALA A 76 -14.58 1.62 -22.40
CA ALA A 76 -14.34 0.31 -21.83
C ALA A 76 -13.30 -0.48 -22.65
N ASP A 77 -13.33 -0.30 -23.97
CA ASP A 77 -12.33 -0.84 -24.88
C ASP A 77 -12.05 0.18 -25.98
N VAL A 78 -10.81 0.67 -26.02
CA VAL A 78 -10.36 1.68 -26.99
C VAL A 78 -10.29 1.10 -28.40
N ALA A 79 -9.79 -0.13 -28.54
CA ALA A 79 -9.63 -0.78 -29.85
C ALA A 79 -10.99 -1.14 -30.48
N ALA A 80 -11.92 -1.63 -29.67
CA ALA A 80 -13.29 -1.94 -30.12
C ALA A 80 -14.22 -0.71 -30.13
N ASN A 81 -13.73 0.47 -29.74
CA ASN A 81 -14.52 1.71 -29.58
C ASN A 81 -15.76 1.53 -28.68
N ARG A 82 -15.70 0.62 -27.70
CA ARG A 82 -16.80 0.31 -26.78
C ARG A 82 -16.77 1.28 -25.60
N ASP A 83 -17.90 1.95 -25.37
CA ASP A 83 -18.06 2.88 -24.24
C ASP A 83 -18.23 2.14 -22.91
N VAL A 84 -17.86 2.80 -21.81
CA VAL A 84 -18.19 2.37 -20.46
C VAL A 84 -19.69 2.62 -20.21
N THR A 85 -20.35 1.64 -19.59
CA THR A 85 -21.75 1.73 -19.15
C THR A 85 -21.89 1.40 -17.67
N CYS A 86 -23.09 1.49 -17.11
CA CYS A 86 -23.40 1.07 -15.74
C CYS A 86 -23.16 -0.44 -15.53
N ASP A 87 -23.25 -1.25 -16.58
CA ASP A 87 -23.10 -2.71 -16.55
C ASP A 87 -21.70 -3.16 -16.98
N THR A 88 -20.81 -2.24 -17.32
CA THR A 88 -19.43 -2.60 -17.66
C THR A 88 -18.72 -3.17 -16.44
N GLU A 89 -18.22 -4.39 -16.55
CA GLU A 89 -17.46 -5.07 -15.50
C GLU A 89 -16.02 -4.56 -15.39
N PHE A 90 -15.53 -4.47 -14.16
CA PHE A 90 -14.13 -4.15 -13.84
C PHE A 90 -13.59 -5.17 -12.85
N ARG A 91 -12.30 -5.45 -12.87
CA ARG A 91 -11.66 -6.14 -11.76
C ARG A 91 -11.53 -5.15 -10.60
N VAL A 92 -12.24 -5.43 -9.50
CA VAL A 92 -12.36 -4.44 -8.40
C VAL A 92 -11.29 -4.59 -7.32
N GLY A 93 -10.33 -5.50 -7.53
CA GLY A 93 -9.20 -5.67 -6.62
C GLY A 93 -9.64 -5.91 -5.18
N SER A 94 -9.04 -5.20 -4.24
CA SER A 94 -9.24 -5.42 -2.81
C SER A 94 -10.65 -5.15 -2.27
N ILE A 95 -11.58 -4.64 -3.08
CA ILE A 95 -13.01 -4.62 -2.73
C ILE A 95 -13.54 -6.04 -2.51
N SER A 96 -12.92 -7.04 -3.12
CA SER A 96 -13.15 -8.47 -2.88
C SER A 96 -13.19 -8.86 -1.40
N LYS A 97 -12.33 -8.24 -0.59
CA LYS A 97 -12.20 -8.52 0.85
C LYS A 97 -13.47 -8.20 1.64
N THR A 98 -14.21 -7.19 1.19
CA THR A 98 -15.50 -6.80 1.78
C THR A 98 -16.48 -7.98 1.79
N PHE A 99 -16.56 -8.70 0.68
CA PHE A 99 -17.45 -9.86 0.56
C PHE A 99 -16.98 -11.05 1.38
N VAL A 100 -15.66 -11.27 1.49
CA VAL A 100 -15.09 -12.29 2.39
C VAL A 100 -15.44 -12.00 3.85
N ALA A 101 -15.34 -10.74 4.29
CA ALA A 101 -15.72 -10.34 5.64
C ALA A 101 -17.23 -10.50 5.89
N LEU A 102 -18.08 -10.08 4.94
CA LEU A 102 -19.55 -10.28 5.03
C LEU A 102 -19.92 -11.76 5.13
N ALA A 103 -19.27 -12.64 4.36
CA ALA A 103 -19.50 -14.08 4.43
C ALA A 103 -19.14 -14.67 5.81
N LEU A 104 -17.99 -14.27 6.35
CA LEU A 104 -17.58 -14.73 7.68
C LEU A 104 -18.49 -14.18 8.80
N LEU A 105 -18.98 -12.94 8.65
CA LEU A 105 -20.00 -12.39 9.56
C LEU A 105 -21.31 -13.18 9.47
N LYS A 106 -21.76 -13.52 8.26
CA LYS A 106 -22.95 -14.36 8.05
C LYS A 106 -22.78 -15.74 8.69
N LEU A 107 -21.62 -16.38 8.48
CA LEU A 107 -21.29 -17.67 9.11
C LEU A 107 -21.23 -17.56 10.64
N GLN A 108 -20.78 -16.43 11.19
CA GLN A 108 -20.83 -16.18 12.63
C GLN A 108 -22.28 -16.04 13.14
N GLU A 109 -23.14 -15.31 12.41
CA GLU A 109 -24.55 -15.18 12.75
C GLU A 109 -25.29 -16.52 12.72
N ASP A 110 -24.88 -17.41 11.82
CA ASP A 110 -25.39 -18.78 11.71
C ASP A 110 -24.77 -19.76 12.73
N GLY A 111 -23.90 -19.27 13.62
CA GLY A 111 -23.23 -20.07 14.64
C GLY A 111 -22.18 -21.06 14.13
N LYS A 112 -21.80 -20.95 12.84
CA LYS A 112 -20.85 -21.88 12.19
C LYS A 112 -19.38 -21.54 12.44
N ILE A 113 -19.07 -20.30 12.80
CA ILE A 113 -17.73 -19.83 13.12
C ILE A 113 -17.79 -18.75 14.21
N ASN A 114 -16.71 -18.64 14.99
CA ASN A 114 -16.52 -17.52 15.93
C ASN A 114 -15.29 -16.72 15.47
N LEU A 115 -15.48 -15.46 15.08
CA LEU A 115 -14.37 -14.60 14.62
C LEU A 115 -13.29 -14.38 15.68
N TYR A 116 -13.61 -14.56 16.97
CA TYR A 116 -12.65 -14.44 18.07
C TYR A 116 -11.95 -15.76 18.43
N ALA A 117 -12.31 -16.88 17.76
CA ALA A 117 -11.60 -18.15 17.90
C ALA A 117 -10.16 -18.03 17.42
N ARG A 118 -9.27 -18.85 17.98
CA ARG A 118 -7.88 -18.96 17.54
C ARG A 118 -7.84 -19.62 16.16
N LEU A 119 -7.04 -19.06 15.25
CA LEU A 119 -6.90 -19.61 13.89
C LEU A 119 -6.43 -21.07 13.93
N GLN A 120 -5.49 -21.40 14.81
CA GLN A 120 -4.93 -22.76 14.92
C GLN A 120 -5.94 -23.80 15.44
N ASP A 121 -6.97 -23.37 16.19
CA ASP A 121 -8.03 -24.29 16.64
C ASP A 121 -9.02 -24.60 15.51
N VAL A 122 -9.26 -23.66 14.59
CA VAL A 122 -10.19 -23.80 13.47
C VAL A 122 -9.51 -24.39 12.23
N ALA A 123 -8.28 -23.98 11.93
CA ALA A 123 -7.53 -24.37 10.74
C ALA A 123 -6.05 -24.66 11.07
N PRO A 124 -5.76 -25.75 11.82
CA PRO A 124 -4.39 -26.11 12.23
C PRO A 124 -3.47 -26.43 11.04
N GLU A 125 -4.02 -26.77 9.88
CA GLU A 125 -3.28 -27.05 8.65
C GLU A 125 -2.72 -25.80 7.96
N VAL A 126 -3.20 -24.59 8.30
CA VAL A 126 -2.63 -23.34 7.80
C VAL A 126 -1.31 -23.08 8.52
N PRO A 127 -0.18 -22.99 7.79
CA PRO A 127 1.14 -22.88 8.41
C PRO A 127 1.39 -21.45 8.93
N VAL A 128 1.08 -21.20 10.19
CA VAL A 128 1.35 -19.92 10.87
C VAL A 128 2.52 -20.07 11.84
N LYS A 129 3.44 -19.10 11.81
CA LYS A 129 4.54 -18.99 12.78
C LYS A 129 4.29 -17.76 13.66
N ASN A 130 3.82 -18.01 14.90
CA ASN A 130 3.56 -17.00 15.90
C ASN A 130 4.39 -17.25 17.16
N LYS A 131 5.40 -16.42 17.41
CA LYS A 131 6.20 -16.55 18.66
C LYS A 131 5.49 -16.05 19.91
N TRP A 132 4.33 -15.41 19.76
CA TRP A 132 3.49 -14.93 20.86
C TRP A 132 2.21 -15.76 21.01
N GLU A 133 2.18 -17.01 20.52
CA GLU A 133 0.97 -17.83 20.48
C GLU A 133 0.33 -18.04 21.87
N SER A 134 1.13 -18.12 22.94
CA SER A 134 0.62 -18.28 24.31
C SER A 134 -0.08 -17.04 24.87
N THR A 135 0.33 -15.84 24.45
CA THR A 135 -0.19 -14.56 24.98
C THR A 135 -1.06 -13.82 23.98
N HIS A 136 -0.70 -13.88 22.69
CA HIS A 136 -1.35 -13.20 21.57
C HIS A 136 -1.55 -14.18 20.42
N PRO A 137 -2.47 -15.16 20.55
CA PRO A 137 -2.77 -16.07 19.43
C PRO A 137 -3.37 -15.30 18.27
N VAL A 138 -3.07 -15.75 17.04
CA VAL A 138 -3.75 -15.23 15.86
C VAL A 138 -5.22 -15.67 15.91
N ARG A 139 -6.14 -14.71 15.93
CA ARG A 139 -7.58 -14.94 15.86
C ARG A 139 -8.11 -14.62 14.47
N ILE A 140 -9.23 -15.19 14.08
CA ILE A 140 -9.84 -14.98 12.77
C ILE A 140 -10.12 -13.48 12.52
N VAL A 141 -10.60 -12.76 13.52
CA VAL A 141 -10.82 -11.31 13.46
C VAL A 141 -9.55 -10.53 13.08
N ASN A 142 -8.36 -11.01 13.48
CA ASN A 142 -7.11 -10.36 13.16
C ASN A 142 -6.77 -10.44 11.66
N LEU A 143 -7.27 -11.45 10.95
CA LEU A 143 -7.12 -11.57 9.50
C LEU A 143 -7.92 -10.47 8.78
N LEU A 144 -9.13 -10.20 9.26
CA LEU A 144 -10.06 -9.23 8.68
C LEU A 144 -9.71 -7.78 9.00
N GLU A 145 -9.18 -7.52 10.21
CA GLU A 145 -8.69 -6.19 10.63
C GLU A 145 -7.22 -5.93 10.26
N HIS A 146 -6.56 -6.86 9.56
CA HIS A 146 -5.13 -6.76 9.24
C HIS A 146 -4.24 -6.58 10.48
N THR A 147 -4.59 -7.23 11.58
CA THR A 147 -3.85 -7.15 12.84
C THR A 147 -3.16 -8.46 13.25
N ALA A 148 -3.13 -9.45 12.34
CA ALA A 148 -2.41 -10.70 12.56
C ALA A 148 -0.87 -10.53 12.63
N GLY A 149 -0.34 -9.40 12.18
CA GLY A 149 1.10 -9.15 12.13
C GLY A 149 1.79 -9.79 10.92
N PHE A 150 1.04 -10.38 10.01
CA PHE A 150 1.58 -10.98 8.79
C PHE A 150 2.19 -9.92 7.86
N ASP A 151 3.19 -10.32 7.08
CA ASP A 151 3.70 -9.51 5.98
C ASP A 151 2.68 -9.45 4.84
N ASP A 152 2.85 -8.53 3.91
CA ASP A 152 2.07 -8.60 2.67
C ASP A 152 2.72 -9.61 1.70
N MET A 153 2.05 -9.89 0.59
CA MET A 153 2.52 -10.86 -0.40
C MET A 153 3.87 -10.45 -0.99
N GLU A 154 4.75 -11.42 -1.17
CA GLU A 154 5.96 -11.24 -1.95
C GLU A 154 5.61 -11.11 -3.45
N THR A 155 6.52 -10.53 -4.22
CA THR A 155 6.30 -10.32 -5.68
C THR A 155 6.07 -11.63 -6.43
N SER A 156 6.73 -12.72 -6.01
CA SER A 156 6.57 -14.06 -6.57
C SER A 156 5.23 -14.74 -6.24
N GLU A 157 4.49 -14.20 -5.26
CA GLU A 157 3.20 -14.72 -4.78
C GLU A 157 2.00 -13.98 -5.36
N ALA A 158 2.27 -12.84 -6.03
CA ALA A 158 1.22 -11.95 -6.49
C ALA A 158 0.38 -12.56 -7.62
N TYR A 159 1.05 -13.20 -8.59
CA TYR A 159 0.41 -13.69 -9.81
C TYR A 159 0.54 -15.20 -9.95
N ASN A 160 -0.57 -15.84 -10.34
CA ASN A 160 -0.60 -17.23 -10.76
C ASN A 160 -0.35 -17.30 -12.28
N LEU A 161 0.91 -17.46 -12.65
CA LEU A 161 1.34 -17.55 -14.06
C LEU A 161 1.65 -19.00 -14.49
N ARG A 162 1.53 -19.99 -13.59
CA ARG A 162 1.99 -21.37 -13.80
C ARG A 162 0.91 -22.41 -13.55
N ASP A 163 0.09 -22.17 -12.51
CA ASP A 163 -0.89 -23.14 -12.06
C ASP A 163 -2.28 -22.83 -12.67
N ARG A 164 -3.18 -23.77 -12.52
CA ARG A 164 -4.57 -23.56 -12.89
C ARG A 164 -5.18 -22.40 -12.08
N TYR A 165 -6.18 -21.74 -12.66
CA TYR A 165 -6.89 -20.63 -12.00
C TYR A 165 -7.41 -21.01 -10.60
N ASP A 166 -7.93 -22.22 -10.47
CA ASP A 166 -8.54 -22.77 -9.25
C ASP A 166 -7.53 -23.47 -8.33
N PHE A 167 -6.25 -23.12 -8.42
CA PHE A 167 -5.22 -23.68 -7.54
C PHE A 167 -5.64 -23.54 -6.07
N PRO A 168 -5.61 -24.66 -5.28
CA PRO A 168 -6.17 -24.67 -3.93
C PRO A 168 -5.51 -23.67 -2.99
N LEU A 169 -6.31 -22.91 -2.24
CA LEU A 169 -5.80 -21.87 -1.33
C LEU A 169 -4.86 -22.46 -0.26
N LEU A 170 -5.17 -23.64 0.28
CA LEU A 170 -4.29 -24.29 1.27
C LEU A 170 -2.89 -24.59 0.71
N GLU A 171 -2.80 -25.00 -0.56
CA GLU A 171 -1.52 -25.28 -1.20
C GLU A 171 -0.73 -23.99 -1.47
N VAL A 172 -1.41 -22.86 -1.72
CA VAL A 172 -0.77 -21.54 -1.78
C VAL A 172 -0.10 -21.23 -0.45
N PHE A 173 -0.80 -21.42 0.67
CA PHE A 173 -0.25 -21.14 2.01
C PHE A 173 0.90 -22.04 2.40
N LYS A 174 0.89 -23.31 1.97
CA LYS A 174 2.02 -24.24 2.17
C LYS A 174 3.23 -23.86 1.34
N ARG A 175 3.02 -23.35 0.12
CA ARG A 175 4.09 -22.91 -0.79
C ARG A 175 4.75 -21.62 -0.32
N PHE A 176 3.97 -20.65 0.15
CA PHE A 176 4.41 -19.29 0.50
C PHE A 176 4.25 -19.01 2.02
N ARG A 177 5.09 -19.65 2.82
CA ARG A 177 4.97 -19.64 4.30
C ARG A 177 5.42 -18.32 4.95
N LYS A 178 6.29 -17.55 4.30
CA LYS A 178 6.89 -16.35 4.89
C LYS A 178 5.88 -15.25 5.22
N PRO A 179 4.85 -14.97 4.40
CA PRO A 179 3.83 -14.01 4.72
C PRO A 179 2.99 -14.33 5.96
N GLN A 180 2.94 -15.58 6.42
CA GLN A 180 2.18 -16.03 7.59
C GLN A 180 3.02 -16.07 8.88
N VAL A 181 4.17 -15.40 8.88
CA VAL A 181 4.99 -15.18 10.09
C VAL A 181 4.56 -13.89 10.77
N THR A 182 4.20 -13.96 12.06
CA THR A 182 3.87 -12.74 12.82
C THR A 182 5.13 -11.91 13.08
N ARG A 183 5.09 -10.64 12.78
CA ARG A 183 6.21 -9.69 12.97
C ARG A 183 6.16 -8.98 14.33
N TRP A 184 4.98 -8.89 14.94
CA TRP A 184 4.67 -8.34 16.27
C TRP A 184 3.48 -9.09 16.87
N PRO A 185 3.14 -8.88 18.16
CA PRO A 185 2.02 -9.54 18.78
C PRO A 185 0.70 -9.27 18.03
N PRO A 186 -0.03 -10.32 17.60
CA PRO A 186 -1.34 -10.18 16.96
C PRO A 186 -2.31 -9.33 17.79
N GLY A 187 -3.16 -8.54 17.12
CA GLY A 187 -4.14 -7.69 17.79
C GLY A 187 -3.56 -6.42 18.41
N THR A 188 -2.37 -5.95 17.99
CA THR A 188 -1.76 -4.75 18.55
C THR A 188 -1.61 -3.63 17.54
N ARG A 189 -1.27 -3.95 16.29
CA ARG A 189 -0.95 -3.01 15.23
C ARG A 189 -1.63 -3.44 13.94
N MET A 190 -2.16 -2.48 13.20
CA MET A 190 -2.69 -2.71 11.86
C MET A 190 -1.53 -2.69 10.85
N SER A 191 -1.47 -3.71 10.00
CA SER A 191 -0.62 -3.75 8.82
C SER A 191 -1.29 -4.60 7.75
N TYR A 192 -1.61 -3.98 6.63
CA TYR A 192 -2.37 -4.61 5.56
C TYR A 192 -1.67 -5.86 5.02
N SER A 193 -2.42 -6.98 4.94
CA SER A 193 -1.92 -8.28 4.48
C SER A 193 -2.94 -8.98 3.57
N ASN A 194 -2.59 -9.16 2.31
CA ASN A 194 -3.37 -9.96 1.36
C ASN A 194 -3.39 -11.46 1.74
N PRO A 195 -2.25 -12.07 2.15
CA PRO A 195 -2.25 -13.46 2.64
C PRO A 195 -3.21 -13.69 3.80
N GLY A 196 -3.29 -12.76 4.77
CA GLY A 196 -4.24 -12.87 5.88
C GLY A 196 -5.69 -12.95 5.41
N ASN A 197 -6.07 -12.13 4.44
CA ASN A 197 -7.43 -12.18 3.91
C ASN A 197 -7.69 -13.43 3.03
N ALA A 198 -6.68 -13.94 2.33
CA ALA A 198 -6.80 -15.19 1.59
C ALA A 198 -7.02 -16.38 2.55
N VAL A 199 -6.37 -16.38 3.72
CA VAL A 199 -6.65 -17.36 4.80
C VAL A 199 -8.11 -17.23 5.27
N ALA A 200 -8.62 -16.00 5.42
CA ALA A 200 -10.04 -15.76 5.73
C ALA A 200 -10.98 -16.38 4.68
N GLY A 201 -10.64 -16.27 3.39
CA GLY A 201 -11.36 -16.94 2.31
C GLY A 201 -11.30 -18.48 2.41
N TYR A 202 -10.15 -19.05 2.76
CA TYR A 202 -10.01 -20.48 3.02
C TYR A 202 -10.87 -20.96 4.19
N LEU A 203 -11.03 -20.15 5.23
CA LEU A 203 -11.92 -20.50 6.35
C LEU A 203 -13.38 -20.66 5.93
N ILE A 204 -13.83 -19.92 4.90
CA ILE A 204 -15.15 -20.13 4.30
C ILE A 204 -15.22 -21.52 3.69
N GLU A 205 -14.23 -21.92 2.85
CA GLU A 205 -14.18 -23.27 2.25
C GLU A 205 -14.17 -24.35 3.33
N LYS A 206 -13.38 -24.18 4.38
CA LYS A 206 -13.25 -25.15 5.46
C LYS A 206 -14.54 -25.36 6.24
N VAL A 207 -15.24 -24.28 6.55
CA VAL A 207 -16.46 -24.32 7.37
C VAL A 207 -17.69 -24.77 6.57
N THR A 208 -17.75 -24.42 5.30
CA THR A 208 -18.91 -24.72 4.44
C THR A 208 -18.78 -26.01 3.64
N GLY A 209 -17.53 -26.46 3.40
CA GLY A 209 -17.24 -27.58 2.49
C GLY A 209 -17.38 -27.21 1.00
N GLU A 210 -17.57 -25.92 0.69
CA GLU A 210 -17.75 -25.43 -0.68
C GLU A 210 -16.63 -24.45 -1.07
N PRO A 211 -16.28 -24.30 -2.36
CA PRO A 211 -15.39 -23.24 -2.82
C PRO A 211 -15.90 -21.87 -2.37
N PHE A 212 -14.99 -21.01 -1.85
CA PHE A 212 -15.36 -19.71 -1.28
C PHE A 212 -16.12 -18.84 -2.29
N ASP A 213 -15.73 -18.86 -3.55
CA ASP A 213 -16.34 -18.08 -4.63
C ASP A 213 -17.78 -18.53 -4.90
N LYS A 214 -18.06 -19.84 -4.88
CA LYS A 214 -19.43 -20.38 -5.00
C LYS A 214 -20.27 -19.94 -3.81
N PHE A 215 -19.77 -20.09 -2.58
CA PHE A 215 -20.48 -19.68 -1.37
C PHE A 215 -20.83 -18.18 -1.41
N LEU A 216 -19.85 -17.31 -1.73
CA LEU A 216 -20.06 -15.86 -1.83
C LEU A 216 -21.11 -15.51 -2.89
N ARG A 217 -21.06 -16.17 -4.04
CA ARG A 217 -22.02 -15.94 -5.13
C ARG A 217 -23.46 -16.25 -4.71
N GLU A 218 -23.69 -17.42 -4.10
CA GLU A 218 -25.04 -17.88 -3.75
C GLU A 218 -25.60 -17.17 -2.51
N THR A 219 -24.72 -16.81 -1.52
CA THR A 219 -25.18 -16.26 -0.23
C THR A 219 -25.17 -14.73 -0.17
N LEU A 220 -24.39 -14.06 -1.02
CA LEU A 220 -24.27 -12.59 -0.98
C LEU A 220 -24.53 -11.94 -2.34
N LEU A 221 -23.77 -12.31 -3.40
CA LEU A 221 -23.85 -11.58 -4.67
C LEU A 221 -25.23 -11.65 -5.28
N ARG A 222 -25.77 -12.85 -5.51
CA ARG A 222 -27.12 -13.04 -6.07
C ARG A 222 -28.22 -12.46 -5.19
N PRO A 223 -28.27 -12.71 -3.87
CA PRO A 223 -29.28 -12.08 -3.03
C PRO A 223 -29.22 -10.55 -3.00
N MET A 224 -28.06 -9.94 -3.24
CA MET A 224 -27.92 -8.50 -3.46
C MET A 224 -28.34 -8.06 -4.87
N GLY A 225 -28.65 -8.98 -5.78
CA GLY A 225 -28.95 -8.71 -7.19
C GLY A 225 -27.71 -8.41 -8.04
N MET A 226 -26.52 -8.84 -7.62
CA MET A 226 -25.27 -8.72 -8.36
C MET A 226 -25.08 -9.97 -9.23
N GLU A 227 -25.78 -10.01 -10.38
CA GLU A 227 -25.93 -11.23 -11.16
C GLU A 227 -24.72 -11.60 -12.01
N ALA A 228 -24.01 -10.61 -12.55
CA ALA A 228 -22.82 -10.79 -13.37
C ALA A 228 -21.55 -10.83 -12.54
N ALA A 229 -21.55 -10.23 -11.33
CA ALA A 229 -20.40 -10.19 -10.45
C ALA A 229 -19.96 -11.61 -10.04
N ASP A 230 -18.67 -11.90 -10.21
CA ASP A 230 -18.10 -13.19 -9.84
C ASP A 230 -16.58 -13.08 -9.57
N PHE A 231 -16.09 -13.96 -8.72
CA PHE A 231 -14.65 -14.16 -8.55
C PHE A 231 -14.05 -14.92 -9.74
N ARG A 232 -14.83 -15.74 -10.44
CA ARG A 232 -14.42 -16.47 -11.64
C ARG A 232 -14.63 -15.64 -12.89
N PHE A 233 -13.93 -15.99 -13.95
CA PHE A 233 -14.26 -15.54 -15.30
C PHE A 233 -15.40 -16.42 -15.82
N THR A 234 -16.61 -15.87 -15.90
CA THR A 234 -17.77 -16.47 -16.52
C THR A 234 -17.97 -15.91 -17.93
N ASP A 235 -18.79 -16.56 -18.77
CA ASP A 235 -19.07 -16.02 -20.10
C ASP A 235 -19.82 -14.69 -20.02
N ALA A 236 -20.66 -14.50 -19.00
CA ALA A 236 -21.37 -13.25 -18.76
C ALA A 236 -20.41 -12.10 -18.46
N ASN A 237 -19.53 -12.26 -17.45
CA ASN A 237 -18.64 -11.16 -17.07
C ASN A 237 -17.51 -10.90 -18.08
N LYS A 238 -17.05 -11.91 -18.85
CA LYS A 238 -16.06 -11.72 -19.91
C LYS A 238 -16.54 -10.79 -21.02
N GLN A 239 -17.82 -10.89 -21.41
CA GLN A 239 -18.40 -10.03 -22.45
C GLN A 239 -18.53 -8.57 -21.98
N LEU A 240 -18.79 -8.37 -20.68
CA LEU A 240 -18.98 -7.06 -20.09
C LEU A 240 -17.68 -6.42 -19.62
N LEU A 241 -16.60 -7.21 -19.45
CA LEU A 241 -15.35 -6.75 -18.83
C LEU A 241 -14.69 -5.65 -19.66
N ALA A 242 -14.30 -4.57 -18.99
CA ALA A 242 -13.48 -3.51 -19.57
C ALA A 242 -12.08 -4.01 -19.87
N THR A 243 -11.49 -3.56 -20.95
CA THR A 243 -10.05 -3.78 -21.24
C THR A 243 -9.20 -3.04 -20.23
N ALA A 244 -8.23 -3.73 -19.66
CA ALA A 244 -7.25 -3.19 -18.71
C ALA A 244 -6.15 -2.42 -19.42
N TYR A 245 -5.75 -1.26 -18.89
CA TYR A 245 -4.71 -0.43 -19.50
C TYR A 245 -3.61 -0.06 -18.50
N ASN A 246 -2.35 -0.07 -18.98
CA ASN A 246 -1.19 0.41 -18.27
C ASN A 246 -0.26 1.20 -19.20
N GLY A 247 0.65 2.01 -18.63
CA GLY A 247 1.66 2.76 -19.36
C GLY A 247 1.19 4.13 -19.84
N ASN A 248 2.12 4.91 -20.37
CA ASN A 248 1.89 6.24 -20.93
C ASN A 248 2.63 6.35 -22.28
N PRO A 249 1.93 6.30 -23.44
CA PRO A 249 0.46 6.19 -23.58
C PRO A 249 -0.14 4.87 -23.06
N PRO A 250 -1.45 4.83 -22.75
CA PRO A 250 -2.11 3.64 -22.27
C PRO A 250 -2.02 2.49 -23.28
N LYS A 251 -1.61 1.32 -22.79
CA LYS A 251 -1.54 0.07 -23.59
C LYS A 251 -2.40 -0.98 -22.91
N ALA A 252 -3.16 -1.72 -23.72
CA ALA A 252 -3.91 -2.85 -23.23
C ALA A 252 -2.98 -3.89 -22.57
N VAL A 253 -3.39 -4.42 -21.43
CA VAL A 253 -2.70 -5.49 -20.70
C VAL A 253 -3.64 -6.65 -20.48
N GLY A 254 -3.06 -7.86 -20.34
CA GLY A 254 -3.86 -9.06 -20.08
C GLY A 254 -4.41 -9.08 -18.65
N TYR A 255 -5.18 -10.12 -18.37
CA TYR A 255 -5.79 -10.38 -17.06
C TYR A 255 -5.02 -11.52 -16.35
N PRO A 256 -3.85 -11.28 -15.76
CA PRO A 256 -3.13 -12.34 -15.06
C PRO A 256 -3.94 -12.83 -13.86
N PHE A 257 -3.98 -14.16 -13.67
CA PHE A 257 -4.57 -14.74 -12.48
C PHE A 257 -3.75 -14.41 -11.25
N ILE A 258 -4.39 -14.40 -10.10
CA ILE A 258 -3.73 -14.20 -8.81
C ILE A 258 -3.93 -15.42 -7.92
N TYR A 259 -2.90 -15.76 -7.11
CA TYR A 259 -3.02 -16.86 -6.15
C TYR A 259 -3.99 -16.55 -5.01
N LEU A 260 -3.97 -15.34 -4.52
CA LEU A 260 -4.74 -14.89 -3.36
C LEU A 260 -6.13 -14.37 -3.80
N ARG A 261 -6.90 -15.20 -4.53
CA ARG A 261 -8.21 -14.85 -5.12
C ARG A 261 -9.16 -14.16 -4.14
N PRO A 262 -9.37 -14.63 -2.88
CA PRO A 262 -10.26 -13.95 -1.94
C PRO A 262 -9.89 -12.51 -1.67
N ALA A 263 -8.59 -12.17 -1.79
CA ALA A 263 -8.08 -10.85 -1.51
C ALA A 263 -8.24 -9.84 -2.65
N GLY A 264 -8.60 -10.27 -3.91
CA GLY A 264 -8.55 -9.31 -5.00
C GLY A 264 -9.13 -9.70 -6.36
N ASP A 265 -9.85 -10.81 -6.50
CA ASP A 265 -10.21 -11.31 -7.84
C ASP A 265 -11.70 -11.14 -8.23
N LEU A 266 -12.49 -10.39 -7.47
CA LEU A 266 -13.87 -10.06 -7.83
C LEU A 266 -13.91 -9.16 -9.08
N LYS A 267 -14.85 -9.45 -9.98
CA LYS A 267 -15.27 -8.59 -11.07
C LYS A 267 -16.68 -8.09 -10.72
N ALA A 268 -16.94 -6.82 -10.92
CA ALA A 268 -18.24 -6.20 -10.68
C ALA A 268 -18.37 -4.90 -11.47
N SER A 269 -19.60 -4.55 -11.80
CA SER A 269 -19.96 -3.32 -12.48
C SER A 269 -20.23 -2.17 -11.48
N PRO A 270 -20.27 -0.90 -11.95
CA PRO A 270 -20.71 0.22 -11.11
C PRO A 270 -22.11 0.02 -10.54
N GLY A 271 -23.05 -0.51 -11.36
CA GLY A 271 -24.43 -0.78 -10.95
C GLY A 271 -24.52 -1.84 -9.86
N GLU A 272 -23.70 -2.88 -9.94
CA GLU A 272 -23.66 -3.92 -8.92
C GLU A 272 -23.04 -3.41 -7.61
N LEU A 273 -21.93 -2.67 -7.69
CA LEU A 273 -21.36 -2.07 -6.47
C LEU A 273 -22.24 -0.96 -5.87
N ALA A 274 -23.11 -0.32 -6.66
CA ALA A 274 -24.15 0.56 -6.11
C ALA A 274 -25.11 -0.20 -5.19
N LYS A 275 -25.47 -1.44 -5.53
CA LYS A 275 -26.27 -2.32 -4.65
C LYS A 275 -25.55 -2.67 -3.35
N LEU A 276 -24.22 -2.88 -3.41
CA LEU A 276 -23.39 -3.04 -2.20
C LEU A 276 -23.44 -1.78 -1.33
N VAL A 277 -23.33 -0.59 -1.92
CA VAL A 277 -23.43 0.68 -1.19
C VAL A 277 -24.82 0.81 -0.54
N GLN A 278 -25.89 0.56 -1.30
CA GLN A 278 -27.25 0.56 -0.76
C GLN A 278 -27.45 -0.46 0.36
N PHE A 279 -26.86 -1.65 0.24
CA PHE A 279 -26.86 -2.67 1.30
C PHE A 279 -26.25 -2.16 2.61
N PHE A 280 -25.13 -1.46 2.55
CA PHE A 280 -24.53 -0.84 3.74
C PHE A 280 -25.38 0.30 4.31
N LEU A 281 -25.90 1.17 3.46
CA LEU A 281 -26.80 2.26 3.87
C LEU A 281 -28.08 1.73 4.53
N ARG A 282 -28.60 0.59 4.06
CA ARG A 282 -29.78 -0.12 4.59
C ARG A 282 -29.41 -1.11 5.71
N ARG A 283 -28.21 -0.98 6.27
CA ARG A 283 -27.74 -1.77 7.43
C ARG A 283 -27.88 -3.27 7.24
N GLY A 284 -27.42 -3.77 6.09
CA GLY A 284 -27.37 -5.22 5.80
C GLY A 284 -28.61 -5.80 5.13
N LYS A 285 -29.54 -4.93 4.66
CA LYS A 285 -30.70 -5.37 3.86
C LYS A 285 -30.40 -5.36 2.36
N ALA A 286 -30.83 -6.43 1.68
CA ALA A 286 -30.94 -6.49 0.23
C ALA A 286 -32.43 -6.59 -0.15
N GLY A 287 -32.97 -5.53 -0.74
CA GLY A 287 -34.42 -5.36 -0.84
C GLY A 287 -35.05 -5.37 0.55
N GLU A 288 -36.03 -6.24 0.78
CA GLU A 288 -36.69 -6.42 2.08
C GLU A 288 -35.99 -7.47 2.96
N THR A 289 -35.03 -8.21 2.44
CA THR A 289 -34.39 -9.32 3.14
C THR A 289 -33.19 -8.83 3.95
N GLN A 290 -33.15 -9.13 5.26
CA GLN A 290 -31.99 -8.90 6.10
C GLN A 290 -30.97 -10.02 5.87
N LEU A 291 -29.93 -9.77 5.06
CA LEU A 291 -28.88 -10.76 4.78
C LEU A 291 -27.86 -10.85 5.90
N VAL A 292 -27.46 -9.71 6.45
CA VAL A 292 -26.49 -9.57 7.54
C VAL A 292 -27.06 -8.61 8.56
N ARG A 293 -26.97 -8.93 9.86
CA ARG A 293 -27.58 -8.12 10.92
C ARG A 293 -26.95 -6.72 11.02
N PRO A 294 -27.71 -5.71 11.44
CA PRO A 294 -27.19 -4.35 11.61
C PRO A 294 -25.97 -4.27 12.54
N GLU A 295 -25.95 -5.06 13.60
CA GLU A 295 -24.84 -5.12 14.56
C GLU A 295 -23.55 -5.61 13.91
N SER A 296 -23.65 -6.58 12.99
CA SER A 296 -22.52 -7.08 12.21
C SER A 296 -21.98 -6.03 11.24
N ILE A 297 -22.86 -5.22 10.65
CA ILE A 297 -22.45 -4.09 9.80
C ILE A 297 -21.72 -3.03 10.65
N LEU A 298 -22.26 -2.66 11.81
CA LEU A 298 -21.59 -1.74 12.74
C LEU A 298 -20.22 -2.29 13.20
N ARG A 299 -20.15 -3.60 13.49
CA ARG A 299 -18.87 -4.25 13.82
C ARG A 299 -17.86 -4.18 12.67
N MET A 300 -18.33 -4.27 11.44
CA MET A 300 -17.49 -4.19 10.25
C MET A 300 -16.88 -2.79 10.05
N GLU A 301 -17.59 -1.74 10.46
CA GLU A 301 -17.18 -0.33 10.32
C GLU A 301 -16.14 0.09 11.36
N ALA A 302 -16.04 -0.63 12.50
CA ALA A 302 -15.22 -0.22 13.63
C ALA A 302 -13.96 -1.10 13.82
N PRO A 303 -12.76 -0.50 14.00
CA PRO A 303 -11.59 -1.23 14.48
C PRO A 303 -11.75 -1.58 15.95
N GLU A 304 -11.36 -2.78 16.38
CA GLU A 304 -11.43 -3.20 17.78
C GLU A 304 -10.11 -3.76 18.31
N THR A 305 -9.38 -4.53 17.50
CA THR A 305 -8.28 -5.33 18.02
C THR A 305 -7.00 -4.54 18.27
N THR A 306 -6.77 -3.43 17.56
CA THR A 306 -5.56 -2.63 17.71
C THR A 306 -5.44 -1.97 19.09
N LEU A 307 -4.20 -1.68 19.53
CA LEU A 307 -3.96 -0.88 20.74
C LEU A 307 -4.59 0.52 20.63
N ALA A 308 -4.58 1.12 19.44
CA ALA A 308 -5.20 2.42 19.20
C ALA A 308 -6.72 2.37 19.44
N ALA A 309 -7.40 1.36 18.90
CA ALA A 309 -8.84 1.17 19.12
C ALA A 309 -9.17 0.93 20.58
N LYS A 310 -8.42 0.06 21.27
CA LYS A 310 -8.57 -0.20 22.72
C LYS A 310 -8.35 1.05 23.57
N ASN A 311 -7.64 2.05 23.07
CA ASN A 311 -7.43 3.35 23.73
C ASN A 311 -8.42 4.44 23.27
N GLY A 312 -9.41 4.11 22.42
CA GLY A 312 -10.51 5.00 22.06
C GLY A 312 -10.48 5.60 20.67
N LEU A 313 -9.57 5.17 19.78
CA LEU A 313 -9.63 5.54 18.37
C LEU A 313 -10.76 4.77 17.69
N ARG A 314 -11.79 5.47 17.22
CA ARG A 314 -12.96 4.86 16.57
C ARG A 314 -12.80 4.71 15.07
N LEU A 315 -12.03 5.61 14.44
CA LEU A 315 -11.75 5.57 13.00
C LEU A 315 -10.52 4.71 12.71
N GLY A 316 -10.61 3.88 11.69
CA GLY A 316 -9.52 3.01 11.29
C GLY A 316 -9.98 1.90 10.36
N TYR A 317 -9.28 0.77 10.38
CA TYR A 317 -9.60 -0.40 9.58
C TYR A 317 -10.36 -1.41 10.43
N GLY A 318 -11.64 -1.59 10.13
CA GLY A 318 -12.49 -2.62 10.72
C GLY A 318 -12.39 -3.97 9.97
N LEU A 319 -13.51 -4.67 9.77
CA LEU A 319 -13.50 -5.96 9.08
C LEU A 319 -13.57 -5.74 7.55
N ALA A 320 -12.42 -5.67 6.91
CA ALA A 320 -12.28 -5.37 5.48
C ALA A 320 -13.10 -4.14 5.02
N ASN A 321 -13.23 -3.19 5.91
CA ASN A 321 -13.90 -1.91 5.73
C ASN A 321 -13.12 -0.87 6.52
N TYR A 322 -12.79 0.25 5.94
CA TYR A 322 -12.09 1.29 6.67
C TYR A 322 -12.84 2.63 6.63
N SER A 323 -12.73 3.34 7.71
CA SER A 323 -13.25 4.70 7.83
C SER A 323 -12.21 5.73 7.38
N SER A 324 -12.69 6.76 6.71
CA SER A 324 -11.92 7.95 6.30
C SER A 324 -12.75 9.20 6.54
N VAL A 325 -12.07 10.34 6.60
CA VAL A 325 -12.75 11.64 6.61
C VAL A 325 -12.72 12.20 5.20
N GLU A 326 -13.88 12.38 4.61
CA GLU A 326 -14.05 12.86 3.24
C GLU A 326 -15.09 13.99 3.23
N GLY A 327 -14.74 15.15 2.63
CA GLY A 327 -15.63 16.30 2.62
C GLY A 327 -16.05 16.87 4.00
N GLY A 328 -15.35 16.47 5.07
CA GLY A 328 -15.65 16.84 6.45
C GLY A 328 -16.67 15.94 7.15
N VAL A 329 -16.99 14.79 6.56
CA VAL A 329 -17.84 13.74 7.14
C VAL A 329 -17.08 12.41 7.19
N VAL A 330 -17.54 11.50 8.03
CA VAL A 330 -16.97 10.13 8.11
C VAL A 330 -17.58 9.30 6.99
N ALA A 331 -16.72 8.70 6.19
CA ALA A 331 -17.07 7.75 5.15
C ALA A 331 -16.46 6.39 5.45
N HIS A 332 -17.19 5.33 5.12
CA HIS A 332 -16.76 3.95 5.19
C HIS A 332 -16.62 3.35 3.79
N GLY A 333 -15.84 2.29 3.64
CA GLY A 333 -15.71 1.60 2.36
C GLY A 333 -14.36 0.94 2.15
N HIS A 334 -14.01 0.70 0.90
CA HIS A 334 -12.74 0.11 0.53
C HIS A 334 -12.26 0.58 -0.85
N ASN A 335 -10.94 0.65 -1.02
CA ASN A 335 -10.31 0.85 -2.32
C ASN A 335 -9.83 -0.49 -2.88
N GLY A 336 -9.72 -0.56 -4.18
CA GLY A 336 -9.12 -1.68 -4.88
C GLY A 336 -8.07 -1.25 -5.89
N GLY A 337 -7.12 -2.13 -6.11
CA GLY A 337 -6.14 -1.99 -7.18
C GLY A 337 -5.64 -3.35 -7.61
N ILE A 338 -5.63 -3.57 -8.90
CA ILE A 338 -5.05 -4.73 -9.57
C ILE A 338 -4.55 -4.24 -10.94
N ASP A 339 -3.69 -4.99 -11.61
CA ASP A 339 -3.13 -4.55 -12.89
C ASP A 339 -4.22 -4.09 -13.86
N GLY A 340 -4.07 -2.86 -14.34
CA GLY A 340 -4.97 -2.21 -15.27
C GLY A 340 -6.28 -1.69 -14.68
N PHE A 341 -6.48 -1.78 -13.34
CA PHE A 341 -7.70 -1.28 -12.71
C PHE A 341 -7.43 -0.62 -11.36
N LEU A 342 -8.16 0.46 -11.10
CA LEU A 342 -8.30 1.06 -9.77
C LEU A 342 -9.78 1.21 -9.46
N SER A 343 -10.15 1.05 -8.20
CA SER A 343 -11.53 1.09 -7.76
C SER A 343 -11.69 1.69 -6.38
N THR A 344 -12.85 2.23 -6.11
CA THR A 344 -13.28 2.64 -4.77
C THR A 344 -14.80 2.55 -4.67
N TYR A 345 -15.27 2.21 -3.48
CA TYR A 345 -16.62 2.55 -3.05
C TYR A 345 -16.55 3.24 -1.69
N ARG A 346 -17.48 4.17 -1.46
CA ARG A 346 -17.67 4.85 -0.18
C ARG A 346 -19.15 4.97 0.12
N TYR A 347 -19.46 4.92 1.40
CA TYR A 347 -20.80 5.22 1.91
C TYR A 347 -20.70 5.99 3.21
N MET A 348 -21.67 6.86 3.44
CA MET A 348 -21.82 7.76 4.57
C MET A 348 -23.19 7.50 5.18
N PRO A 349 -23.27 6.59 6.18
CA PRO A 349 -24.57 6.11 6.69
C PRO A 349 -25.42 7.20 7.33
N GLU A 350 -24.81 8.15 8.04
CA GLU A 350 -25.54 9.25 8.67
C GLU A 350 -26.19 10.21 7.67
N GLN A 351 -25.58 10.33 6.48
CA GLN A 351 -26.07 11.17 5.40
C GLN A 351 -26.95 10.39 4.41
N ASN A 352 -26.94 9.04 4.50
CA ASN A 352 -27.59 8.14 3.57
C ASN A 352 -27.10 8.28 2.12
N TRP A 353 -25.77 8.40 1.93
CA TRP A 353 -25.10 8.66 0.67
C TRP A 353 -23.94 7.72 0.41
N GLY A 354 -23.56 7.67 -0.87
CA GLY A 354 -22.38 6.93 -1.25
C GLY A 354 -22.03 7.08 -2.73
N TYR A 355 -20.92 6.48 -3.11
CA TYR A 355 -20.48 6.44 -4.49
C TYR A 355 -19.58 5.25 -4.79
N VAL A 356 -19.47 4.95 -6.08
CA VAL A 356 -18.58 3.96 -6.69
C VAL A 356 -17.81 4.63 -7.81
N ILE A 357 -16.50 4.40 -7.90
CA ILE A 357 -15.67 4.80 -9.04
C ILE A 357 -14.75 3.66 -9.40
N LEU A 358 -14.80 3.22 -10.66
CA LEU A 358 -14.01 2.13 -11.22
C LEU A 358 -13.27 2.63 -12.44
N LEU A 359 -11.95 2.52 -12.46
CA LEU A 359 -11.08 2.95 -13.57
C LEU A 359 -10.48 1.74 -14.26
N ASN A 360 -10.46 1.71 -15.60
CA ASN A 360 -9.79 0.66 -16.37
C ASN A 360 -8.33 0.99 -16.69
N SER A 361 -7.70 1.76 -15.83
CA SER A 361 -6.25 1.99 -15.85
C SER A 361 -5.70 2.05 -14.43
N SER A 362 -4.54 1.46 -14.23
CA SER A 362 -3.82 1.57 -12.97
C SER A 362 -2.65 2.58 -13.03
N ASN A 363 -2.54 3.38 -14.08
CA ASN A 363 -1.44 4.33 -14.29
C ASN A 363 -1.44 5.49 -13.31
N SER A 364 -2.61 5.97 -12.90
CA SER A 364 -2.73 7.18 -12.12
C SER A 364 -3.62 7.02 -10.89
N GLY A 365 -2.99 6.83 -9.74
CA GLY A 365 -3.68 6.97 -8.45
C GLY A 365 -4.26 8.38 -8.25
N ARG A 366 -3.71 9.38 -8.94
CA ARG A 366 -4.21 10.76 -8.93
C ARG A 366 -5.57 10.86 -9.61
N ALA A 367 -5.78 10.15 -10.72
CA ALA A 367 -7.10 10.11 -11.36
C ALA A 367 -8.19 9.63 -10.39
N LEU A 368 -7.92 8.54 -9.66
CA LEU A 368 -8.85 8.03 -8.64
C LEU A 368 -9.06 9.04 -7.50
N MET A 369 -8.00 9.68 -7.03
CA MET A 369 -8.10 10.69 -5.95
C MET A 369 -8.90 11.92 -6.39
N ASP A 370 -8.63 12.46 -7.59
CA ASP A 370 -9.28 13.66 -8.09
C ASP A 370 -10.77 13.38 -8.43
N THR A 371 -11.08 12.22 -9.03
CA THR A 371 -12.49 11.80 -9.27
C THR A 371 -13.25 11.55 -7.99
N ASN A 372 -12.63 10.94 -6.96
CA ASN A 372 -13.23 10.81 -5.63
C ASN A 372 -13.55 12.18 -5.03
N ARG A 373 -12.61 13.11 -5.11
CA ARG A 373 -12.80 14.47 -4.59
C ARG A 373 -13.95 15.19 -5.29
N LEU A 374 -14.06 15.08 -6.62
CA LEU A 374 -15.17 15.64 -7.38
C LEU A 374 -16.51 15.04 -6.96
N ALA A 375 -16.58 13.70 -6.76
CA ALA A 375 -17.78 13.03 -6.29
C ALA A 375 -18.19 13.51 -4.90
N ILE A 376 -17.24 13.61 -3.95
CA ILE A 376 -17.49 14.10 -2.59
C ILE A 376 -17.90 15.57 -2.60
N ASP A 377 -17.20 16.44 -3.34
CA ASP A 377 -17.53 17.87 -3.41
C ASP A 377 -18.94 18.09 -3.98
N PHE A 378 -19.36 17.27 -4.95
CA PHE A 378 -20.71 17.30 -5.51
C PHE A 378 -21.76 16.79 -4.52
N LEU A 379 -21.50 15.64 -3.89
CA LEU A 379 -22.44 14.98 -3.00
C LEU A 379 -22.55 15.69 -1.63
N ALA A 380 -21.47 16.17 -1.04
CA ALA A 380 -21.42 16.70 0.33
C ALA A 380 -21.51 18.24 0.42
N LYS A 381 -21.87 18.92 -0.68
CA LYS A 381 -21.88 20.38 -0.74
C LYS A 381 -22.82 21.03 0.30
N ASP A 382 -23.95 20.40 0.56
CA ASP A 382 -25.00 20.92 1.43
C ASP A 382 -25.04 20.27 2.83
N PHE A 383 -24.05 19.42 3.16
CA PHE A 383 -24.07 18.73 4.45
C PHE A 383 -23.61 19.60 5.61
N PRO A 384 -24.29 19.50 6.76
CA PRO A 384 -23.73 19.98 8.00
C PRO A 384 -22.45 19.22 8.30
N LYS A 385 -21.41 19.93 8.71
CA LYS A 385 -20.11 19.38 9.10
C LYS A 385 -19.95 19.50 10.62
N PRO A 386 -20.64 18.66 11.41
CA PRO A 386 -20.53 18.70 12.85
C PRO A 386 -19.10 18.41 13.24
N GLN A 387 -18.60 19.15 14.22
CA GLN A 387 -17.25 18.96 14.73
C GLN A 387 -17.30 18.62 16.22
N GLN A 388 -16.55 17.59 16.60
CA GLN A 388 -16.38 17.25 18.00
C GLN A 388 -15.80 18.43 18.78
N ALA A 389 -16.36 18.68 19.96
CA ALA A 389 -15.98 19.80 20.82
C ALA A 389 -14.48 19.74 21.17
N VAL A 390 -13.84 20.90 21.17
CA VAL A 390 -12.42 21.04 21.50
C VAL A 390 -12.25 21.20 23.00
N ILE A 391 -11.32 20.46 23.57
CA ILE A 391 -10.84 20.60 24.93
C ILE A 391 -9.52 21.36 24.88
N ASN A 392 -9.30 22.29 25.81
CA ASN A 392 -8.06 23.07 25.88
C ASN A 392 -7.21 22.59 27.09
N PRO A 393 -6.39 21.54 26.94
CA PRO A 393 -5.51 21.10 28.01
C PRO A 393 -4.40 22.10 28.27
N ALA A 394 -3.87 22.11 29.49
CA ALA A 394 -2.73 22.94 29.83
C ALA A 394 -1.51 22.59 28.96
N VAL A 395 -0.70 23.58 28.61
CA VAL A 395 0.49 23.38 27.75
C VAL A 395 1.45 22.30 28.32
N ASN A 396 1.57 22.23 29.65
CA ASN A 396 2.41 21.21 30.29
C ASN A 396 1.89 19.78 30.06
N GLU A 397 0.58 19.59 29.94
CA GLU A 397 -0.03 18.29 29.62
C GLU A 397 0.23 17.89 28.16
N LEU A 398 0.34 18.88 27.26
CA LEU A 398 0.67 18.64 25.86
C LEU A 398 2.12 18.22 25.65
N LYS A 399 3.05 18.68 26.52
CA LYS A 399 4.48 18.37 26.40
C LYS A 399 4.77 16.87 26.50
N LYS A 400 3.95 16.08 27.18
CA LYS A 400 4.11 14.61 27.27
C LYS A 400 4.05 13.91 25.90
N PHE A 401 3.37 14.50 24.91
CA PHE A 401 3.23 13.96 23.57
C PHE A 401 4.32 14.39 22.60
N THR A 402 5.15 15.38 22.99
CA THR A 402 6.19 15.89 22.09
C THR A 402 7.26 14.83 21.84
N GLY A 403 7.84 14.86 20.64
CA GLY A 403 8.91 13.94 20.25
C GLY A 403 8.90 13.64 18.76
N PHE A 404 9.77 12.73 18.37
CA PHE A 404 9.78 12.11 17.04
C PHE A 404 9.23 10.69 17.17
N TYR A 405 8.31 10.33 16.29
CA TYR A 405 7.64 9.03 16.25
C TYR A 405 8.01 8.32 14.96
N ALA A 406 8.71 7.19 15.08
CA ALA A 406 9.14 6.37 13.95
C ALA A 406 8.12 5.26 13.65
N PRO A 407 7.78 4.99 12.38
CA PRO A 407 6.89 3.87 12.01
C PRO A 407 7.42 2.53 12.50
N ARG A 408 6.50 1.67 13.00
CA ARG A 408 6.82 0.33 13.55
C ARG A 408 5.90 -0.78 13.04
N ALA A 409 5.11 -0.51 12.00
CA ALA A 409 4.23 -1.50 11.37
C ALA A 409 4.25 -1.34 9.84
N PRO A 410 5.41 -1.60 9.20
CA PRO A 410 5.50 -1.52 7.73
C PRO A 410 4.57 -2.56 7.09
N ARG A 411 3.93 -2.20 5.99
CA ARG A 411 3.10 -3.11 5.22
C ARG A 411 3.94 -4.23 4.60
N ASP A 412 4.99 -3.83 3.88
CA ASP A 412 5.89 -4.76 3.19
C ASP A 412 7.27 -4.69 3.85
N GLN A 413 7.75 -5.81 4.37
CA GLN A 413 9.04 -5.86 5.06
C GLN A 413 10.20 -5.48 4.15
N ILE A 414 10.13 -5.84 2.86
CA ILE A 414 11.16 -5.51 1.86
C ILE A 414 11.33 -4.00 1.64
N PHE A 415 10.27 -3.21 1.89
CA PHE A 415 10.29 -1.74 1.75
C PHE A 415 10.36 -0.99 3.08
N ALA A 416 10.43 -1.71 4.20
CA ALA A 416 10.45 -1.11 5.54
C ALA A 416 11.61 -0.12 5.74
N PHE A 417 12.72 -0.30 5.03
CA PHE A 417 13.85 0.64 5.06
C PHE A 417 13.48 2.04 4.55
N LEU A 418 12.53 2.17 3.61
CA LEU A 418 12.04 3.46 3.13
C LEU A 418 11.22 4.18 4.21
N ASP A 419 10.38 3.42 4.94
CA ASP A 419 9.61 3.95 6.05
C ASP A 419 10.54 4.39 7.19
N ASP A 420 11.64 3.66 7.44
CA ASP A 420 12.66 4.02 8.45
C ASP A 420 13.49 5.24 8.06
N LEU A 421 13.79 5.45 6.78
CA LEU A 421 14.55 6.61 6.29
C LEU A 421 13.71 7.87 6.14
N ARG A 422 12.50 7.76 5.59
CA ARG A 422 11.65 8.90 5.21
C ARG A 422 10.43 9.07 6.11
N GLY A 423 10.03 8.00 6.79
CA GLY A 423 8.88 7.97 7.67
C GLY A 423 9.15 8.69 8.98
N GLY A 424 8.06 8.92 9.68
CA GLY A 424 8.07 9.48 11.02
C GLY A 424 7.39 10.83 11.12
N THR A 425 6.85 11.04 12.31
CA THR A 425 6.06 12.22 12.65
C THR A 425 6.76 12.98 13.77
N ARG A 426 6.99 14.27 13.55
CA ARG A 426 7.47 15.19 14.57
C ARG A 426 6.26 15.81 15.25
N VAL A 427 6.21 15.71 16.57
CA VAL A 427 5.16 16.31 17.41
C VAL A 427 5.80 17.36 18.31
N ARG A 428 5.28 18.59 18.27
CA ARG A 428 5.81 19.73 19.02
C ARG A 428 4.67 20.58 19.55
N VAL A 429 4.95 21.37 20.57
CA VAL A 429 4.07 22.45 20.99
C VAL A 429 4.56 23.75 20.34
N ILE A 430 3.71 24.38 19.54
CA ILE A 430 3.95 25.67 18.88
C ILE A 430 2.78 26.58 19.22
N ASN A 431 3.07 27.79 19.73
CA ASN A 431 2.06 28.78 20.15
C ASN A 431 0.96 28.19 21.08
N GLY A 432 1.39 27.36 22.04
CA GLY A 432 0.49 26.74 23.01
C GLY A 432 -0.34 25.57 22.49
N ARG A 433 -0.22 25.19 21.22
CA ARG A 433 -0.96 24.08 20.59
C ARG A 433 -0.04 22.93 20.21
N LEU A 434 -0.55 21.70 20.34
CA LEU A 434 0.13 20.54 19.81
C LEU A 434 0.09 20.58 18.28
N THR A 435 1.22 20.28 17.65
CA THR A 435 1.35 20.26 16.18
C THR A 435 2.01 18.97 15.75
N ARG A 436 1.64 18.46 14.59
CA ARG A 436 2.31 17.34 13.91
C ARG A 436 2.88 17.77 12.57
N SER A 437 3.97 17.15 12.16
CA SER A 437 4.52 17.28 10.79
C SER A 437 5.25 16.01 10.40
N SER A 438 5.36 15.72 9.10
CA SER A 438 6.36 14.78 8.61
C SER A 438 7.77 15.30 8.88
N LEU A 439 8.81 14.50 8.58
CA LEU A 439 10.21 14.86 8.87
C LEU A 439 10.59 16.24 8.27
N PHE A 440 10.14 16.51 7.05
CA PHE A 440 10.41 17.75 6.30
C PHE A 440 9.13 18.55 5.96
N GLY A 441 7.98 18.16 6.53
CA GLY A 441 6.69 18.79 6.26
C GLY A 441 6.40 20.02 7.11
N LYS A 442 5.38 20.78 6.71
CA LYS A 442 4.87 21.92 7.48
C LYS A 442 4.12 21.42 8.72
N PRO A 443 4.20 22.15 9.86
CA PRO A 443 3.43 21.84 11.05
C PRO A 443 1.92 22.00 10.80
N GLU A 444 1.13 21.01 11.25
CA GLU A 444 -0.33 21.04 11.26
C GLU A 444 -0.81 21.03 12.72
N PRO A 445 -1.70 21.94 13.12
CA PRO A 445 -2.23 21.94 14.48
C PRO A 445 -3.11 20.73 14.75
N LEU A 446 -3.04 20.23 15.98
CA LEU A 446 -3.88 19.18 16.52
C LEU A 446 -4.77 19.74 17.62
N LEU A 447 -6.07 19.60 17.47
CA LEU A 447 -7.09 19.99 18.43
C LEU A 447 -7.41 18.82 19.33
N CYS A 448 -7.29 18.99 20.64
CA CYS A 448 -7.64 17.95 21.62
C CYS A 448 -9.17 17.80 21.69
N VAL A 449 -9.66 16.57 21.56
CA VAL A 449 -11.11 16.25 21.60
C VAL A 449 -11.44 15.16 22.60
N GLY A 450 -10.45 14.64 23.32
CA GLY A 450 -10.64 13.61 24.32
C GLY A 450 -9.32 13.26 25.03
N LYS A 451 -9.36 12.26 25.90
CA LYS A 451 -8.19 11.78 26.61
C LYS A 451 -7.17 11.23 25.60
N ASN A 452 -6.07 11.98 25.36
CA ASN A 452 -5.00 11.66 24.41
C ASN A 452 -5.47 11.56 22.94
N LEU A 453 -6.69 12.02 22.62
CA LEU A 453 -7.32 11.96 21.32
C LEU A 453 -7.38 13.35 20.70
N PHE A 454 -6.96 13.45 19.44
CA PHE A 454 -6.81 14.69 18.72
C PHE A 454 -7.37 14.59 17.29
N ARG A 455 -7.73 15.72 16.72
CA ARG A 455 -8.11 15.87 15.30
C ARG A 455 -7.38 17.05 14.67
N SER A 456 -7.32 17.10 13.35
CA SER A 456 -6.99 18.33 12.64
C SER A 456 -8.21 19.26 12.57
N GLU A 457 -8.02 20.50 12.12
CA GLU A 457 -9.13 21.46 11.97
C GLU A 457 -10.19 21.02 10.95
N LYS A 458 -9.78 20.20 9.96
CA LYS A 458 -10.65 19.74 8.86
C LYS A 458 -11.39 18.44 9.17
N GLU A 459 -11.04 17.77 10.24
CA GLU A 459 -11.62 16.48 10.63
C GLU A 459 -12.78 16.69 11.60
N PRO A 460 -13.91 15.96 11.46
CA PRO A 460 -15.08 16.13 12.31
C PRO A 460 -14.87 15.59 13.72
N GLU A 461 -14.05 14.55 13.88
CA GLU A 461 -13.83 13.88 15.16
C GLU A 461 -12.36 13.43 15.32
N GLY A 462 -12.03 12.82 16.46
CA GLY A 462 -10.68 12.38 16.80
C GLY A 462 -10.14 11.31 15.86
N THR A 463 -9.07 11.64 15.15
CA THR A 463 -8.40 10.78 14.18
C THR A 463 -6.99 10.40 14.58
N THR A 464 -6.43 11.06 15.59
CA THR A 464 -5.04 10.89 16.02
C THR A 464 -5.00 10.62 17.52
N ILE A 465 -4.39 9.49 17.93
CA ILE A 465 -4.34 9.09 19.34
C ILE A 465 -2.92 8.81 19.79
N PHE A 466 -2.64 9.16 21.04
CA PHE A 466 -1.40 8.81 21.75
C PHE A 466 -1.72 7.83 22.88
N PHE A 467 -0.90 6.80 23.04
CA PHE A 467 -1.06 5.78 24.08
C PHE A 467 0.28 5.14 24.45
N THR A 468 0.30 4.36 25.53
CA THR A 468 1.49 3.58 25.91
C THR A 468 1.56 2.32 25.06
N SER A 469 2.71 2.10 24.41
CA SER A 469 2.98 0.89 23.62
C SER A 469 3.23 -0.32 24.52
N GLU A 470 3.28 -1.51 23.94
CA GLU A 470 3.65 -2.74 24.66
C GLU A 470 5.07 -2.69 25.26
N SER A 471 5.97 -1.92 24.66
CA SER A 471 7.33 -1.69 25.18
C SER A 471 7.40 -0.65 26.31
N GLY A 472 6.26 -0.08 26.73
CA GLY A 472 6.18 0.97 27.74
C GLY A 472 6.46 2.38 27.19
N GLY A 473 6.84 2.53 25.94
CA GLY A 473 7.05 3.83 25.31
C GLY A 473 5.76 4.50 24.83
N MET A 474 5.82 5.79 24.47
CA MET A 474 4.70 6.49 23.87
C MET A 474 4.54 6.07 22.40
N ALA A 475 3.33 5.67 22.02
CA ALA A 475 2.95 5.39 20.63
C ALA A 475 1.98 6.43 20.10
N LEU A 476 1.93 6.55 18.80
CA LEU A 476 1.09 7.44 18.02
C LEU A 476 0.49 6.67 16.84
N VAL A 477 -0.81 6.82 16.64
CA VAL A 477 -1.53 6.34 15.46
C VAL A 477 -2.44 7.44 14.96
N GLY A 478 -2.51 7.62 13.64
CA GLY A 478 -3.48 8.47 12.96
C GLY A 478 -4.45 7.65 12.14
N ASN A 479 -5.44 8.35 11.55
CA ASN A 479 -6.55 7.74 10.83
C ASN A 479 -6.13 6.87 9.63
N GLY A 480 -6.61 5.63 9.61
CA GLY A 480 -6.83 4.78 8.43
C GLY A 480 -5.59 4.38 7.62
N LEU A 481 -5.85 3.85 6.42
CA LEU A 481 -4.82 3.37 5.47
C LEU A 481 -3.87 4.46 4.95
N GLN A 482 -4.30 5.72 4.99
CA GLN A 482 -3.55 6.88 4.50
C GLN A 482 -3.07 7.81 5.62
N GLY A 483 -3.39 7.47 6.88
CA GLY A 483 -3.01 8.23 8.06
C GLY A 483 -1.60 7.93 8.57
N ILE A 484 -1.35 8.32 9.80
CA ILE A 484 -0.10 8.01 10.50
C ILE A 484 -0.12 6.53 10.89
N PRO A 485 0.80 5.68 10.39
CA PRO A 485 0.87 4.29 10.79
C PRO A 485 1.21 4.17 12.28
N TYR A 486 1.06 3.00 12.86
CA TYR A 486 1.55 2.74 14.20
C TYR A 486 3.02 3.13 14.32
N SER A 487 3.28 4.13 15.13
CA SER A 487 4.60 4.73 15.31
C SER A 487 4.94 4.82 16.79
N GLU A 488 6.21 4.60 17.15
CA GLU A 488 6.70 4.70 18.53
C GLU A 488 7.68 5.85 18.66
N ARG A 489 7.70 6.47 19.85
CA ARG A 489 8.64 7.56 20.16
C ARG A 489 10.07 7.07 19.98
N SER A 490 10.87 7.86 19.28
CA SER A 490 12.26 7.59 18.94
C SER A 490 13.08 8.87 18.94
N TYR A 491 14.36 8.77 18.61
CA TYR A 491 15.24 9.92 18.52
C TYR A 491 15.33 10.43 17.07
N LEU A 492 15.01 11.70 16.87
CA LEU A 492 15.08 12.35 15.55
C LEU A 492 16.49 12.28 14.92
N VAL A 493 17.53 12.27 15.74
CA VAL A 493 18.91 12.21 15.27
C VAL A 493 19.20 10.91 14.48
N ILE A 494 18.53 9.81 14.78
CA ILE A 494 18.77 8.51 14.13
C ILE A 494 18.50 8.55 12.62
N PRO A 495 17.28 8.88 12.14
CA PRO A 495 17.04 8.97 10.70
C PRO A 495 17.89 10.05 10.02
N LEU A 496 18.14 11.19 10.68
CA LEU A 496 18.98 12.24 10.11
C LEU A 496 20.43 11.78 9.91
N LEU A 497 21.03 11.10 10.89
CA LEU A 497 22.39 10.54 10.76
C LEU A 497 22.43 9.45 9.67
N ARG A 498 21.43 8.59 9.58
CA ARG A 498 21.34 7.57 8.52
C ARG A 498 21.26 8.19 7.13
N ILE A 499 20.42 9.21 6.96
CA ILE A 499 20.28 9.93 5.69
C ILE A 499 21.62 10.62 5.34
N ALA A 500 22.26 11.31 6.28
CA ALA A 500 23.54 11.99 6.07
C ALA A 500 24.64 10.99 5.70
N LEU A 501 24.72 9.86 6.42
CA LEU A 501 25.71 8.81 6.14
C LEU A 501 25.49 8.19 4.74
N LEU A 502 24.25 7.85 4.38
CA LEU A 502 23.94 7.30 3.07
C LEU A 502 24.21 8.31 1.96
N ALA A 503 23.87 9.58 2.14
CA ALA A 503 24.18 10.63 1.17
C ALA A 503 25.70 10.79 0.97
N LEU A 504 26.47 10.78 2.04
CA LEU A 504 27.94 10.82 1.97
C LEU A 504 28.52 9.60 1.26
N CYS A 505 27.99 8.40 1.58
CA CYS A 505 28.42 7.16 0.91
C CYS A 505 28.06 7.17 -0.58
N LEU A 506 26.86 7.63 -0.95
CA LEU A 506 26.47 7.78 -2.35
C LEU A 506 27.35 8.78 -3.10
N PHE A 507 27.71 9.89 -2.47
CA PHE A 507 28.62 10.87 -3.06
C PHE A 507 29.97 10.24 -3.39
N PHE A 508 30.62 9.55 -2.45
CA PHE A 508 31.92 8.91 -2.70
C PHE A 508 31.80 7.74 -3.67
N MET A 509 30.75 6.93 -3.60
CA MET A 509 30.50 5.84 -4.56
C MET A 509 30.34 6.39 -5.99
N LEU A 510 29.47 7.39 -6.19
CA LEU A 510 29.20 7.99 -7.50
C LEU A 510 30.40 8.77 -8.04
N SER A 511 31.28 9.30 -7.19
CA SER A 511 32.51 9.98 -7.61
C SER A 511 33.45 9.06 -8.39
N SER A 512 33.28 7.73 -8.29
CA SER A 512 34.04 6.76 -9.10
C SER A 512 33.77 6.90 -10.62
N LEU A 513 32.59 7.41 -11.02
CA LEU A 513 32.24 7.64 -12.42
C LEU A 513 33.05 8.78 -13.07
N PRO A 514 32.99 10.05 -12.59
CA PRO A 514 33.81 11.10 -13.14
C PRO A 514 35.32 10.82 -12.99
N PHE A 515 35.70 10.18 -11.88
CA PHE A 515 37.08 9.75 -11.72
C PHE A 515 37.52 8.75 -12.80
N ALA A 516 36.65 7.81 -13.17
CA ALA A 516 36.91 6.86 -14.26
C ALA A 516 37.02 7.57 -15.61
N LEU A 517 36.13 8.52 -15.91
CA LEU A 517 36.20 9.32 -17.15
C LEU A 517 37.55 10.03 -17.29
N VAL A 518 38.04 10.65 -16.20
CA VAL A 518 39.32 11.37 -16.20
C VAL A 518 40.50 10.41 -16.48
N TRP A 519 40.66 9.32 -15.73
CA TRP A 519 41.82 8.45 -15.91
C TRP A 519 41.76 7.62 -17.20
N ILE A 520 40.57 7.26 -17.68
CA ILE A 520 40.39 6.62 -19.00
C ILE A 520 40.81 7.59 -20.11
N PHE A 521 40.35 8.84 -20.05
CA PHE A 521 40.71 9.87 -20.99
C PHE A 521 42.24 10.11 -21.04
N LEU A 522 42.88 10.30 -19.87
CA LEU A 522 44.32 10.48 -19.74
C LEU A 522 45.11 9.29 -20.32
N LYS A 523 44.59 8.07 -20.19
CA LYS A 523 45.17 6.89 -20.81
C LYS A 523 45.03 6.88 -22.32
N LEU A 524 43.86 7.24 -22.83
CA LEU A 524 43.60 7.28 -24.28
C LEU A 524 44.45 8.33 -25.02
N VAL A 525 44.68 9.50 -24.42
CA VAL A 525 45.53 10.55 -24.98
C VAL A 525 47.04 10.33 -24.72
N GLY A 526 47.43 9.20 -24.16
CA GLY A 526 48.85 8.86 -23.91
C GLY A 526 49.52 9.60 -22.73
N ALA A 527 48.77 10.46 -22.02
CA ALA A 527 49.29 11.21 -20.87
C ALA A 527 49.58 10.29 -19.66
N MET A 528 49.03 9.08 -19.66
CA MET A 528 49.22 8.04 -18.66
C MET A 528 49.73 6.74 -19.32
N LYS A 529 51.05 6.49 -19.28
CA LYS A 529 51.66 5.33 -19.97
C LYS A 529 51.43 4.03 -19.24
N ASP A 530 51.59 3.95 -17.91
CA ASP A 530 51.42 2.76 -17.10
C ASP A 530 50.42 2.96 -15.97
N VAL A 531 49.36 2.11 -15.94
CA VAL A 531 48.40 2.08 -14.85
C VAL A 531 48.72 0.86 -13.97
N ARG A 532 49.61 1.06 -13.01
CA ARG A 532 49.84 0.01 -11.99
C ARG A 532 48.61 -0.17 -11.14
N HIS A 533 48.31 -1.42 -10.74
CA HIS A 533 47.20 -1.78 -9.87
C HIS A 533 45.83 -1.28 -10.40
N LEU A 534 45.53 -1.54 -11.66
CA LEU A 534 44.29 -1.13 -12.34
C LEU A 534 43.02 -1.46 -11.53
N TRP A 535 42.99 -2.63 -10.90
CA TRP A 535 41.85 -3.11 -10.12
C TRP A 535 41.49 -2.23 -8.92
N VAL A 536 42.44 -1.47 -8.34
CA VAL A 536 42.15 -0.50 -7.27
C VAL A 536 41.20 0.60 -7.75
N ARG A 537 41.24 0.95 -9.05
CA ARG A 537 40.36 1.95 -9.66
C ARG A 537 39.08 1.32 -10.22
N VAL A 538 39.19 0.12 -10.78
CA VAL A 538 38.12 -0.57 -11.48
C VAL A 538 37.11 -1.22 -10.52
N ALA A 539 37.55 -1.78 -9.40
CA ALA A 539 36.65 -2.47 -8.48
C ALA A 539 35.53 -1.55 -7.90
N PRO A 540 35.83 -0.34 -7.35
CA PRO A 540 34.78 0.55 -6.88
C PRO A 540 33.90 1.10 -8.01
N LEU A 541 34.43 1.26 -9.23
CA LEU A 541 33.65 1.62 -10.40
C LEU A 541 32.67 0.52 -10.77
N LEU A 542 33.12 -0.74 -10.86
CA LEU A 542 32.26 -1.88 -11.18
C LEU A 542 31.21 -2.11 -10.08
N ALA A 543 31.56 -1.92 -8.80
CA ALA A 543 30.59 -1.94 -7.72
C ALA A 543 29.50 -0.87 -7.94
N THR A 544 29.89 0.36 -8.24
CA THR A 544 28.95 1.45 -8.53
C THR A 544 28.02 1.10 -9.69
N LEU A 545 28.58 0.61 -10.80
CA LEU A 545 27.79 0.22 -11.98
C LEU A 545 26.84 -0.96 -11.68
N ALA A 546 27.30 -1.95 -10.90
CA ALA A 546 26.48 -3.07 -10.48
C ALA A 546 25.26 -2.62 -9.65
N LEU A 547 25.40 -1.61 -8.79
CA LEU A 547 24.27 -1.08 -8.05
C LEU A 547 23.37 -0.18 -8.92
N LEU A 548 23.93 0.59 -9.84
CA LEU A 548 23.17 1.48 -10.73
C LEU A 548 22.33 0.74 -11.78
N ILE A 549 22.69 -0.49 -12.16
CA ILE A 549 21.87 -1.30 -13.08
C ILE A 549 20.55 -1.72 -12.44
N VAL A 550 20.50 -1.84 -11.10
CA VAL A 550 19.31 -2.30 -10.36
C VAL A 550 18.08 -1.42 -10.62
N PRO A 551 18.11 -0.08 -10.40
CA PRO A 551 16.96 0.77 -10.69
C PRO A 551 16.59 0.80 -12.18
N VAL A 552 17.58 0.68 -13.10
CA VAL A 552 17.32 0.58 -14.54
C VAL A 552 16.51 -0.67 -14.84
N CYS A 553 16.92 -1.84 -14.31
CA CYS A 553 16.19 -3.08 -14.50
C CYS A 553 14.77 -3.00 -13.91
N PHE A 554 14.61 -2.42 -12.72
CA PHE A 554 13.30 -2.21 -12.13
C PHE A 554 12.37 -1.34 -12.98
N SER A 555 12.90 -0.30 -13.64
CA SER A 555 12.09 0.60 -14.48
C SER A 555 11.51 -0.08 -15.73
N LYS A 556 12.03 -1.25 -16.10
CA LYS A 556 11.58 -2.04 -17.26
C LYS A 556 10.57 -3.14 -16.90
N LEU A 557 10.34 -3.38 -15.62
CA LEU A 557 9.44 -4.44 -15.16
C LEU A 557 8.00 -3.94 -15.04
N ASN A 558 7.06 -4.76 -15.48
CA ASN A 558 5.64 -4.65 -15.13
C ASN A 558 5.28 -5.63 -14.00
N GLY A 559 4.07 -5.49 -13.43
CA GLY A 559 3.63 -6.28 -12.29
C GLY A 559 3.88 -7.78 -12.44
N PRO A 560 3.32 -8.48 -13.45
CA PRO A 560 3.53 -9.91 -13.65
C PRO A 560 4.99 -10.33 -13.89
N GLN A 561 5.78 -9.49 -14.55
CA GLN A 561 7.19 -9.78 -14.84
C GLN A 561 8.07 -9.81 -13.58
N ILE A 562 7.70 -9.05 -12.54
CA ILE A 562 8.47 -9.02 -11.28
C ILE A 562 8.57 -10.42 -10.65
N GLY A 563 7.49 -11.21 -10.70
CA GLY A 563 7.46 -12.58 -10.13
C GLY A 563 8.09 -13.66 -11.01
N THR A 564 8.61 -13.34 -12.21
CA THR A 564 9.15 -14.32 -13.16
C THR A 564 10.65 -14.18 -13.37
N PHE A 565 11.31 -15.27 -13.78
CA PHE A 565 12.68 -15.23 -14.25
C PHE A 565 12.73 -14.59 -15.65
N ASN A 566 13.42 -13.47 -15.77
CA ASN A 566 13.64 -12.76 -17.03
C ASN A 566 14.94 -11.92 -16.94
N LEU A 567 15.33 -11.30 -18.06
CA LEU A 567 16.57 -10.51 -18.14
C LEU A 567 16.66 -9.42 -17.06
N TRP A 568 15.55 -8.73 -16.78
CA TRP A 568 15.51 -7.63 -15.83
C TRP A 568 15.61 -8.10 -14.37
N THR A 569 14.88 -9.17 -14.01
CA THR A 569 14.97 -9.77 -12.66
C THR A 569 16.34 -10.41 -12.43
N LEU A 570 16.94 -11.01 -13.47
CA LEU A 570 18.32 -11.49 -13.42
C LEU A 570 19.31 -10.33 -13.23
N GLY A 571 19.13 -9.21 -13.93
CA GLY A 571 19.95 -8.00 -13.76
C GLY A 571 19.90 -7.44 -12.35
N ILE A 572 18.71 -7.42 -11.71
CA ILE A 572 18.55 -7.02 -10.30
C ILE A 572 19.31 -7.96 -9.37
N PHE A 573 19.16 -9.28 -9.58
CA PHE A 573 19.87 -10.28 -8.78
C PHE A 573 21.39 -10.14 -8.93
N LEU A 574 21.90 -10.11 -10.17
CA LEU A 574 23.34 -9.99 -10.43
C LEU A 574 23.91 -8.67 -9.91
N GLY A 575 23.18 -7.55 -10.06
CA GLY A 575 23.57 -6.25 -9.53
C GLY A 575 23.70 -6.26 -8.00
N THR A 576 22.67 -6.77 -7.30
CA THR A 576 22.66 -6.84 -5.84
C THR A 576 23.57 -7.93 -5.27
N PHE A 577 23.92 -8.96 -6.06
CA PHE A 577 24.86 -10.02 -5.69
C PHE A 577 26.32 -9.59 -5.90
N SER A 578 26.66 -9.01 -7.05
CA SER A 578 28.03 -8.62 -7.37
C SER A 578 28.49 -7.36 -6.62
N PHE A 579 27.57 -6.45 -6.28
CA PHE A 579 27.90 -5.22 -5.56
C PHE A 579 28.67 -5.45 -4.25
N PRO A 580 28.22 -6.31 -3.31
CA PRO A 580 28.95 -6.61 -2.08
C PRO A 580 30.34 -7.20 -2.33
N ILE A 581 30.44 -8.12 -3.28
CA ILE A 581 31.70 -8.81 -3.63
C ILE A 581 32.72 -7.77 -4.13
N LEU A 582 32.30 -6.93 -5.08
CA LEU A 582 33.16 -5.89 -5.65
C LEU A 582 33.53 -4.81 -4.64
N SER A 583 32.63 -4.49 -3.70
CA SER A 583 32.86 -3.53 -2.61
C SER A 583 33.99 -4.02 -1.67
N VAL A 584 33.88 -5.27 -1.21
CA VAL A 584 34.88 -5.88 -0.33
C VAL A 584 36.21 -6.07 -1.07
N LEU A 585 36.15 -6.54 -2.33
CA LEU A 585 37.36 -6.69 -3.16
C LEU A 585 38.06 -5.34 -3.35
N GLY A 586 37.33 -4.28 -3.68
CA GLY A 586 37.89 -2.93 -3.87
C GLY A 586 38.59 -2.43 -2.61
N LEU A 587 37.96 -2.60 -1.45
CA LEU A 587 38.57 -2.22 -0.16
C LEU A 587 39.83 -3.06 0.16
N ALA A 588 39.75 -4.38 -0.03
CA ALA A 588 40.90 -5.26 0.20
C ALA A 588 42.09 -4.93 -0.71
N LEU A 589 41.82 -4.64 -1.98
CA LEU A 589 42.87 -4.27 -2.95
C LEU A 589 43.57 -2.96 -2.56
N VAL A 590 42.82 -1.90 -2.24
CA VAL A 590 43.40 -0.61 -1.90
C VAL A 590 44.23 -0.64 -0.58
N LEU A 591 43.86 -1.54 0.36
CA LEU A 591 44.55 -1.73 1.61
C LEU A 591 45.85 -2.55 1.45
N ARG A 592 45.88 -3.54 0.52
CA ARG A 592 47.02 -4.43 0.30
C ARG A 592 48.13 -3.83 -0.56
N VAL A 593 47.82 -2.87 -1.44
CA VAL A 593 48.83 -2.28 -2.33
C VAL A 593 49.77 -1.34 -1.53
N PRO A 594 51.10 -1.45 -1.71
CA PRO A 594 52.08 -0.56 -1.08
C PRO A 594 51.81 0.93 -1.34
N ARG A 595 52.20 1.80 -0.40
CA ARG A 595 51.85 3.24 -0.47
C ARG A 595 52.57 3.97 -1.58
N ASP A 596 53.75 3.52 -1.95
CA ASP A 596 54.65 4.06 -2.98
C ASP A 596 54.32 3.64 -4.41
N GLU A 597 53.49 2.57 -4.57
CA GLU A 597 53.16 2.04 -5.88
C GLU A 597 51.94 2.71 -6.55
N ILE A 598 51.19 3.54 -5.79
CA ILE A 598 50.01 4.24 -6.32
C ILE A 598 50.04 5.70 -5.91
N HIS A 599 49.66 6.59 -6.82
CA HIS A 599 49.50 8.01 -6.54
C HIS A 599 48.56 8.24 -5.35
N ARG A 600 49.00 9.10 -4.41
CA ARG A 600 48.29 9.37 -3.14
C ARG A 600 46.78 9.72 -3.34
N GLY A 601 46.46 10.58 -4.34
CA GLY A 601 45.08 10.97 -4.65
C GLY A 601 44.21 9.80 -5.10
N VAL A 602 44.78 8.90 -5.93
CA VAL A 602 44.08 7.66 -6.38
C VAL A 602 43.77 6.77 -5.19
N ARG A 603 44.75 6.57 -4.31
CA ARG A 603 44.57 5.73 -3.12
C ARG A 603 43.48 6.26 -2.21
N ILE A 604 43.52 7.58 -1.90
CA ILE A 604 42.51 8.20 -1.03
C ILE A 604 41.12 8.09 -1.65
N HIS A 605 40.98 8.42 -2.95
CA HIS A 605 39.70 8.31 -3.65
C HIS A 605 39.18 6.88 -3.65
N SER A 606 39.99 5.88 -4.05
CA SER A 606 39.58 4.48 -4.11
C SER A 606 39.26 3.92 -2.71
N LEU A 607 39.97 4.36 -1.67
CA LEU A 607 39.69 4.00 -0.28
C LEU A 607 38.31 4.54 0.14
N LEU A 608 38.05 5.82 -0.09
CA LEU A 608 36.77 6.45 0.25
C LEU A 608 35.59 5.81 -0.52
N ALA A 609 35.75 5.60 -1.84
CA ALA A 609 34.73 4.99 -2.67
C ALA A 609 34.44 3.54 -2.26
N SER A 610 35.47 2.72 -2.05
CA SER A 610 35.31 1.32 -1.62
C SER A 610 34.74 1.21 -0.19
N SER A 611 35.17 2.07 0.74
CA SER A 611 34.59 2.13 2.09
C SER A 611 33.12 2.51 2.05
N ALA A 612 32.74 3.49 1.23
CA ALA A 612 31.36 3.89 1.02
C ALA A 612 30.51 2.75 0.45
N CYS A 613 31.03 2.01 -0.55
CA CYS A 613 30.37 0.82 -1.10
C CYS A 613 30.19 -0.27 -0.02
N CYS A 614 31.17 -0.48 0.86
CA CYS A 614 31.05 -1.43 1.98
C CYS A 614 29.98 -1.01 3.01
N VAL A 615 29.89 0.29 3.33
CA VAL A 615 28.82 0.79 4.22
C VAL A 615 27.43 0.59 3.59
N ILE A 616 27.27 0.89 2.29
CA ILE A 616 26.02 0.61 1.55
C ILE A 616 25.74 -0.89 1.53
N THR A 617 26.75 -1.75 1.36
CA THR A 617 26.62 -3.21 1.46
C THR A 617 26.07 -3.64 2.82
N GLY A 618 26.61 -3.10 3.91
CA GLY A 618 26.10 -3.36 5.27
C GLY A 618 24.65 -2.91 5.45
N PHE A 619 24.27 -1.77 4.88
CA PHE A 619 22.90 -1.31 4.87
C PHE A 619 21.98 -2.26 4.07
N LEU A 620 22.33 -2.63 2.83
CA LEU A 620 21.56 -3.57 2.02
C LEU A 620 21.44 -4.95 2.70
N TRP A 621 22.51 -5.41 3.35
CA TRP A 621 22.51 -6.67 4.10
C TRP A 621 21.52 -6.64 5.27
N SER A 622 21.51 -5.54 6.05
CA SER A 622 20.61 -5.39 7.20
C SER A 622 19.11 -5.40 6.81
N TRP A 623 18.80 -5.10 5.54
CA TRP A 623 17.46 -5.10 4.99
C TRP A 623 17.17 -6.27 4.06
N HIS A 624 18.02 -7.30 4.02
CA HIS A 624 17.89 -8.48 3.15
C HIS A 624 17.78 -8.15 1.65
N LEU A 625 18.44 -7.08 1.21
CA LEU A 625 18.44 -6.63 -0.19
C LEU A 625 19.66 -7.09 -0.99
N VAL A 626 20.56 -7.88 -0.38
CA VAL A 626 21.70 -8.51 -1.06
C VAL A 626 21.23 -9.77 -1.77
N ALA A 627 21.68 -9.99 -3.00
CA ALA A 627 21.26 -11.10 -3.86
C ALA A 627 19.72 -11.16 -4.00
N LEU A 628 19.11 -10.01 -4.27
CA LEU A 628 17.67 -9.85 -4.29
C LEU A 628 17.03 -10.64 -5.44
N ARG A 629 16.46 -11.78 -5.09
CA ARG A 629 15.75 -12.67 -6.00
C ARG A 629 14.25 -12.35 -5.96
N LEU A 630 13.70 -11.91 -7.10
CA LEU A 630 12.30 -11.51 -7.22
C LEU A 630 11.39 -12.61 -7.79
N TRP A 631 11.95 -13.66 -8.37
CA TRP A 631 11.19 -14.79 -8.92
C TRP A 631 11.08 -15.95 -7.93
N ALA A 632 10.00 -16.72 -8.01
CA ALA A 632 9.80 -17.91 -7.21
C ALA A 632 10.95 -18.93 -7.41
N ALA A 633 11.25 -19.73 -6.41
CA ALA A 633 12.09 -20.90 -6.58
C ALA A 633 11.42 -21.86 -7.57
N ILE A 634 12.16 -22.28 -8.60
CA ILE A 634 11.71 -23.26 -9.59
C ILE A 634 11.54 -24.61 -8.90
#